data_e364adfa4ba39d084a954b5b67480f08
#
_entry.id   e364adfa4ba39d084a954b5b67480f08
#
_cell.length_a   1.000
_cell.length_b   1.000
_cell.length_c   1.000
_cell.angle_alpha   90.00
_cell.angle_beta   90.00
_cell.angle_gamma   90.00
#
_symmetry.space_group_name_H-M   'P 1'
#
loop_
_entity.id
_entity.type
_entity.pdbx_description
1 polymer ?
#
loop_
_entity_poly.entity_id
_entity_poly.type
_entity_poly.pdbx_seq_one_letter_code
_entity_poly.pdbx_strand_id
1 'polypeptide(L)'
;MRITVVLLPAIIIGSMFSACHSKKKVNYSTEVKPILNKHCISCHGGVKQSGGFSVLFKEEALGNTKSGKPAIIPGHPEKSEFIRRLTCKDPKERMPQKGAKLSEQEIELLTQWVKEGAEWGEHWAYIPPTDIQVPDISIKDGNNIDKFIQQKLKEEKLSSAAEADKMTLLRRVCFDITGLPPTTELAASFAASKDPAAYEKLVDSLLQSPHFGEHWASMWLDLARYSDTKGYERDMPRNVWRYRDWVIDAFNTNMQYDSFVIKQLAGDLLPAPTTADFIATAFHRNTMSNDEGGTQDEEFRTAAIIDRVNTTMEVFQGMTIGCVQCHSHPYDPIRFEDYYKLMAFLNNTRDEDTYMEHPTYRFYDSLGNEEVRKIGDWVSKYGTVTQQQEVKEFVQVLEPKVHAHTFDQYINGALLDTKYTGVRPNGSCRLPHQNLDGKSNLWMNYTTGNKGGTMIVKLDSLNGTTLVTHSIVPTNGWQAIEIPIPATRGTHDLYFIFKNSGIPADWSVCVIEWLAFRENLPGKGIAGYEEMNKTLVNLVNKSPDNIPVMIENPIGIQRITKVFERGNWLVKGKTVTPDVPHTLNPFPAKAPRNRLGLAEWLVDTANPLSARVMVNRCWEQVFGIGIIETLEDFGTQGFAPSHPELLDYLSYKFMHSYKWQLKPLLKEIVMSATYRQDSKTTPILLEKDPANRLLARGPHFRLTAEEIRDQALVISGVFNPSLHGPSVMPYQPDNIWQTVYNGASWSTATNGNQYRRALYTYHKRTSPYPSMITFDGSSREVCLQRRIRTNTPLQALTTLNDPVYMDAAIALAKRMQEKAKGNVATAIKIGYELALFQPLQPQKLAILQKLYATALSTYQSDANALKKLLKVQDTTPDSANLAALAIVANAIMNLDEFLIKS
;
A
#
# COMPACT_ATOMS: atom_id res chain seq x y z
N MET A 1 76.02 -62.73 -35.68
CA MET A 1 74.82 -62.02 -36.22
C MET A 1 74.71 -60.71 -35.53
N ARG A 2 75.01 -59.60 -36.22
CA ARG A 2 75.04 -58.24 -35.64
C ARG A 2 73.68 -57.68 -35.57
N ILE A 3 73.26 -57.19 -34.42
CA ILE A 3 72.04 -56.40 -34.25
C ILE A 3 72.48 -54.95 -34.18
N THR A 4 72.08 -54.17 -35.11
CA THR A 4 72.32 -52.70 -35.17
C THR A 4 71.25 -51.99 -34.39
N VAL A 5 71.61 -51.21 -33.35
CA VAL A 5 70.75 -50.39 -32.59
C VAL A 5 70.68 -49.00 -33.29
N VAL A 6 69.49 -48.56 -33.68
CA VAL A 6 69.27 -47.21 -34.22
C VAL A 6 68.72 -46.38 -33.09
N LEU A 7 69.47 -45.35 -32.68
CA LEU A 7 69.08 -44.30 -31.79
C LEU A 7 68.36 -43.19 -32.58
N LEU A 8 67.07 -42.98 -32.24
CA LEU A 8 66.32 -41.75 -32.65
C LEU A 8 66.38 -40.71 -31.54
N PRO A 9 66.67 -39.45 -31.86
CA PRO A 9 66.62 -38.37 -30.89
C PRO A 9 65.16 -37.93 -30.67
N ALA A 10 64.66 -37.98 -29.42
CA ALA A 10 63.37 -37.39 -28.98
C ALA A 10 63.45 -35.87 -28.97
N ILE A 11 62.75 -35.20 -29.86
CA ILE A 11 62.50 -33.74 -29.86
C ILE A 11 61.41 -33.49 -28.82
N ILE A 12 61.75 -32.90 -27.67
CA ILE A 12 60.80 -32.38 -26.72
C ILE A 12 60.28 -31.05 -27.23
N ILE A 13 59.09 -31.05 -27.82
CA ILE A 13 58.29 -29.85 -28.11
C ILE A 13 57.62 -29.43 -26.81
N GLY A 14 58.23 -28.48 -26.11
CA GLY A 14 57.62 -27.78 -24.96
C GLY A 14 56.43 -26.93 -25.44
N SER A 15 55.24 -27.44 -25.28
CA SER A 15 54.00 -26.64 -25.46
C SER A 15 53.91 -25.66 -24.31
N MET A 16 54.35 -24.42 -24.52
CA MET A 16 53.97 -23.29 -23.65
C MET A 16 52.45 -23.09 -23.79
N PHE A 17 51.68 -23.65 -22.88
CA PHE A 17 50.33 -23.20 -22.63
C PHE A 17 50.42 -21.77 -22.05
N SER A 18 50.36 -20.77 -22.91
CA SER A 18 49.99 -19.41 -22.50
C SER A 18 48.57 -19.47 -22.00
N ALA A 19 48.38 -19.59 -20.71
CA ALA A 19 47.11 -19.33 -20.08
C ALA A 19 46.79 -17.84 -20.31
N CYS A 20 45.99 -17.57 -21.36
CA CYS A 20 45.30 -16.31 -21.50
C CYS A 20 44.34 -16.19 -20.30
N HIS A 21 44.80 -15.61 -19.21
CA HIS A 21 43.92 -14.99 -18.26
C HIS A 21 43.21 -13.85 -19.01
N SER A 22 41.99 -14.08 -19.51
CA SER A 22 41.13 -12.98 -19.89
C SER A 22 40.96 -12.10 -18.64
N LYS A 23 41.60 -10.94 -18.65
CA LYS A 23 41.39 -9.96 -17.57
C LYS A 23 39.88 -9.71 -17.49
N LYS A 24 39.30 -10.03 -16.35
CA LYS A 24 37.88 -9.79 -16.08
C LYS A 24 37.61 -8.31 -16.34
N LYS A 25 36.70 -7.99 -17.25
CA LYS A 25 36.32 -6.63 -17.61
C LYS A 25 35.81 -5.91 -16.37
N VAL A 26 36.14 -4.64 -16.21
CA VAL A 26 35.68 -3.83 -15.07
C VAL A 26 34.15 -3.73 -15.10
N ASN A 27 33.52 -4.11 -14.00
CA ASN A 27 32.08 -4.03 -13.86
C ASN A 27 31.63 -2.66 -13.36
N TYR A 28 30.86 -1.95 -14.17
CA TYR A 28 30.37 -0.60 -13.83
C TYR A 28 29.55 -0.57 -12.55
N SER A 29 28.58 -1.45 -12.43
CA SER A 29 27.61 -1.41 -11.33
C SER A 29 28.20 -1.78 -9.97
N THR A 30 29.15 -2.73 -9.94
CA THR A 30 29.71 -3.24 -8.68
C THR A 30 31.07 -2.61 -8.32
N GLU A 31 31.81 -2.07 -9.28
CA GLU A 31 33.16 -1.57 -9.06
C GLU A 31 33.28 -0.06 -9.31
N VAL A 32 32.71 0.48 -10.39
CA VAL A 32 32.82 1.90 -10.78
C VAL A 32 31.81 2.77 -10.07
N LYS A 33 30.53 2.40 -10.11
CA LYS A 33 29.43 3.20 -9.57
C LYS A 33 29.55 3.49 -8.09
N PRO A 34 30.00 2.57 -7.22
CA PRO A 34 30.27 2.89 -5.81
C PRO A 34 31.30 4.00 -5.60
N ILE A 35 32.37 4.03 -6.45
CA ILE A 35 33.40 5.10 -6.39
C ILE A 35 32.78 6.44 -6.81
N LEU A 36 31.99 6.46 -7.91
CA LEU A 36 31.33 7.66 -8.40
C LEU A 36 30.34 8.21 -7.37
N ASN A 37 29.57 7.34 -6.74
CA ASN A 37 28.63 7.72 -5.69
C ASN A 37 29.34 8.28 -4.45
N LYS A 38 30.43 7.66 -4.03
CA LYS A 38 31.19 8.09 -2.85
C LYS A 38 31.89 9.45 -3.04
N HIS A 39 32.48 9.70 -4.21
CA HIS A 39 33.38 10.83 -4.43
C HIS A 39 32.86 11.91 -5.39
N CYS A 40 31.92 11.62 -6.28
CA CYS A 40 31.58 12.51 -7.39
C CYS A 40 30.14 13.05 -7.36
N ILE A 41 29.16 12.21 -6.95
CA ILE A 41 27.75 12.48 -7.14
C ILE A 41 27.22 13.71 -6.41
N SER A 42 27.80 14.07 -5.27
CA SER A 42 27.42 15.27 -4.50
C SER A 42 27.64 16.59 -5.25
N CYS A 43 28.51 16.59 -6.24
CA CYS A 43 28.78 17.76 -7.09
C CYS A 43 28.41 17.53 -8.57
N HIS A 44 28.31 16.28 -8.98
CA HIS A 44 28.10 15.86 -10.36
C HIS A 44 26.95 14.84 -10.47
N GLY A 45 25.85 15.07 -9.75
CA GLY A 45 24.65 14.23 -9.71
C GLY A 45 23.40 14.98 -10.16
N GLY A 46 22.22 14.46 -9.76
CA GLY A 46 20.93 15.03 -10.13
C GLY A 46 20.63 16.40 -9.52
N VAL A 47 21.13 16.66 -8.30
CA VAL A 47 20.92 17.95 -7.59
C VAL A 47 21.85 19.04 -8.10
N LYS A 48 23.08 18.68 -8.42
CA LYS A 48 24.12 19.63 -8.83
C LYS A 48 24.95 19.03 -9.96
N GLN A 49 25.10 19.80 -11.04
CA GLN A 49 25.90 19.46 -12.22
C GLN A 49 27.04 20.46 -12.41
N SER A 50 28.02 20.40 -11.52
CA SER A 50 29.17 21.30 -11.59
C SER A 50 29.94 21.13 -12.90
N GLY A 51 30.18 22.25 -13.59
CA GLY A 51 30.87 22.24 -14.88
C GLY A 51 30.04 21.62 -16.03
N GLY A 52 28.75 21.35 -15.85
CA GLY A 52 27.92 20.69 -16.85
C GLY A 52 28.21 19.21 -17.00
N PHE A 53 28.82 18.59 -16.00
CA PHE A 53 29.16 17.16 -15.96
C PHE A 53 28.27 16.46 -14.92
N SER A 54 27.68 15.33 -15.27
CA SER A 54 26.92 14.48 -14.37
C SER A 54 27.35 13.02 -14.50
N VAL A 55 27.51 12.33 -13.40
CA VAL A 55 27.80 10.87 -13.35
C VAL A 55 26.51 10.05 -13.24
N LEU A 56 25.36 10.70 -13.31
CA LEU A 56 24.06 10.05 -13.15
C LEU A 56 23.47 9.56 -14.48
N PHE A 57 23.65 10.34 -15.53
CA PHE A 57 23.15 10.04 -16.86
C PHE A 57 24.31 9.82 -17.84
N LYS A 58 24.28 8.71 -18.57
CA LYS A 58 25.32 8.30 -19.52
C LYS A 58 25.63 9.39 -20.55
N GLU A 59 24.60 9.96 -21.16
CA GLU A 59 24.72 11.00 -22.17
C GLU A 59 25.36 12.29 -21.63
N GLU A 60 25.13 12.63 -20.35
CA GLU A 60 25.73 13.78 -19.70
C GLU A 60 27.19 13.50 -19.27
N ALA A 61 27.48 12.25 -18.90
CA ALA A 61 28.83 11.83 -18.53
C ALA A 61 29.77 11.76 -19.74
N LEU A 62 29.26 11.32 -20.88
CA LEU A 62 30.01 11.23 -22.13
C LEU A 62 29.97 12.51 -22.98
N GLY A 63 29.10 13.46 -22.61
CA GLY A 63 28.91 14.72 -23.32
C GLY A 63 29.98 15.77 -23.03
N ASN A 64 29.87 16.90 -23.70
CA ASN A 64 30.77 18.04 -23.49
C ASN A 64 30.45 18.77 -22.19
N THR A 65 31.46 19.08 -21.41
CA THR A 65 31.34 19.94 -20.24
C THR A 65 31.17 21.43 -20.67
N LYS A 66 30.84 22.29 -19.70
CA LYS A 66 30.78 23.76 -19.95
C LYS A 66 32.10 24.35 -20.49
N SER A 67 33.22 23.65 -20.37
CA SER A 67 34.50 24.06 -20.99
C SER A 67 34.60 23.72 -22.47
N GLY A 68 33.58 23.07 -23.06
CA GLY A 68 33.59 22.59 -24.44
C GLY A 68 34.39 21.31 -24.68
N LYS A 69 35.00 20.76 -23.63
CA LYS A 69 35.74 19.49 -23.70
C LYS A 69 34.89 18.32 -23.21
N PRO A 70 34.95 17.15 -23.87
CA PRO A 70 34.28 15.97 -23.37
C PRO A 70 34.86 15.53 -22.02
N ALA A 71 33.98 15.15 -21.13
CA ALA A 71 34.34 14.67 -19.79
C ALA A 71 35.03 13.31 -19.86
N ILE A 72 34.39 12.34 -20.50
CA ILE A 72 34.89 10.98 -20.69
C ILE A 72 34.88 10.66 -22.17
N ILE A 73 36.02 10.19 -22.69
CA ILE A 73 36.16 9.69 -24.05
C ILE A 73 36.39 8.18 -23.97
N PRO A 74 35.39 7.36 -24.34
CA PRO A 74 35.50 5.90 -24.29
C PRO A 74 36.73 5.40 -25.03
N GLY A 75 37.53 4.52 -24.43
CA GLY A 75 38.77 3.96 -24.96
C GLY A 75 39.99 4.85 -24.83
N HIS A 76 39.84 6.14 -24.42
CA HIS A 76 40.89 7.12 -24.40
C HIS A 76 41.02 7.84 -23.04
N PRO A 77 41.50 7.15 -21.99
CA PRO A 77 41.67 7.77 -20.68
C PRO A 77 42.60 8.98 -20.69
N GLU A 78 43.65 8.97 -21.52
CA GLU A 78 44.62 10.06 -21.70
C GLU A 78 44.00 11.34 -22.29
N LYS A 79 42.86 11.24 -22.99
CA LYS A 79 42.14 12.37 -23.56
C LYS A 79 40.92 12.77 -22.74
N SER A 80 40.58 12.00 -21.72
CA SER A 80 39.40 12.20 -20.86
C SER A 80 39.74 13.25 -19.78
N GLU A 81 38.97 14.35 -19.78
CA GLU A 81 39.11 15.41 -18.78
C GLU A 81 38.85 14.87 -17.37
N PHE A 82 37.96 13.89 -17.23
CA PHE A 82 37.66 13.18 -16.01
C PHE A 82 38.94 12.58 -15.38
N ILE A 83 39.67 11.72 -16.11
CA ILE A 83 40.89 11.09 -15.63
C ILE A 83 42.02 12.13 -15.37
N ARG A 84 42.14 13.13 -16.26
CA ARG A 84 43.11 14.22 -16.08
C ARG A 84 42.90 14.93 -14.73
N ARG A 85 41.63 15.20 -14.36
CA ARG A 85 41.33 15.90 -13.11
C ARG A 85 41.52 15.05 -11.86
N LEU A 86 41.38 13.73 -11.95
CA LEU A 86 41.68 12.82 -10.84
C LEU A 86 43.19 12.75 -10.55
N THR A 87 44.01 12.86 -11.57
CA THR A 87 45.50 12.73 -11.48
C THR A 87 46.24 14.06 -11.44
N CYS A 88 45.53 15.19 -11.59
CA CYS A 88 46.13 16.53 -11.62
C CYS A 88 46.83 16.88 -10.28
N LYS A 89 48.02 17.44 -10.36
CA LYS A 89 48.80 17.89 -9.19
C LYS A 89 48.34 19.24 -8.65
N ASP A 90 47.74 20.08 -9.50
CA ASP A 90 47.18 21.38 -9.08
C ASP A 90 45.95 21.18 -8.21
N PRO A 91 45.94 21.62 -6.94
CA PRO A 91 44.80 21.48 -6.06
C PRO A 91 43.54 22.21 -6.54
N LYS A 92 43.67 23.25 -7.37
CA LYS A 92 42.55 24.02 -7.92
C LYS A 92 41.81 23.30 -9.05
N GLU A 93 42.50 22.45 -9.78
CA GLU A 93 41.93 21.66 -10.87
C GLU A 93 41.65 20.24 -10.51
N ARG A 94 42.25 19.71 -9.45
CA ARG A 94 42.09 18.32 -9.05
C ARG A 94 40.71 18.07 -8.49
N MET A 95 40.11 16.91 -8.84
CA MET A 95 38.90 16.39 -8.29
C MET A 95 39.16 15.18 -7.36
N PRO A 96 38.35 15.01 -6.29
CA PRO A 96 37.36 15.96 -5.76
C PRO A 96 38.02 17.21 -5.18
N GLN A 97 37.40 18.37 -5.36
CA GLN A 97 37.89 19.63 -4.76
C GLN A 97 37.64 19.67 -3.25
N LYS A 98 36.63 18.98 -2.75
CA LYS A 98 36.25 18.85 -1.33
C LYS A 98 36.17 17.37 -0.96
N GLY A 99 36.67 17.03 0.23
CA GLY A 99 36.67 15.66 0.74
C GLY A 99 37.95 14.90 0.54
N ALA A 100 37.94 13.61 0.81
CA ALA A 100 39.11 12.74 0.67
C ALA A 100 39.47 12.51 -0.81
N LYS A 101 40.74 12.45 -1.11
CA LYS A 101 41.25 12.04 -2.43
C LYS A 101 40.89 10.59 -2.69
N LEU A 102 40.69 10.23 -3.96
CA LEU A 102 40.60 8.83 -4.35
C LEU A 102 41.96 8.14 -4.07
N SER A 103 41.90 6.87 -3.70
CA SER A 103 43.07 6.02 -3.62
C SER A 103 43.68 5.76 -5.00
N GLU A 104 44.93 5.36 -5.06
CA GLU A 104 45.58 4.98 -6.33
C GLU A 104 44.83 3.82 -7.00
N GLN A 105 44.36 2.87 -6.22
CA GLN A 105 43.55 1.74 -6.73
C GLN A 105 42.24 2.19 -7.34
N GLU A 106 41.50 3.13 -6.69
CA GLU A 106 40.24 3.69 -7.25
C GLU A 106 40.53 4.44 -8.56
N ILE A 107 41.63 5.21 -8.64
CA ILE A 107 42.01 5.93 -9.88
C ILE A 107 42.38 4.95 -10.99
N GLU A 108 43.14 3.89 -10.69
CA GLU A 108 43.56 2.88 -11.63
C GLU A 108 42.33 2.13 -12.19
N LEU A 109 41.38 1.77 -11.33
CA LEU A 109 40.12 1.12 -11.74
C LEU A 109 39.29 2.00 -12.66
N LEU A 110 39.10 3.28 -12.32
CA LEU A 110 38.40 4.24 -13.17
C LEU A 110 39.10 4.44 -14.52
N THR A 111 40.45 4.48 -14.52
CA THR A 111 41.28 4.61 -15.74
C THR A 111 41.12 3.36 -16.62
N GLN A 112 41.16 2.18 -16.02
CA GLN A 112 40.93 0.91 -16.73
C GLN A 112 39.52 0.83 -17.32
N TRP A 113 38.48 1.22 -16.56
CA TRP A 113 37.12 1.30 -17.05
C TRP A 113 36.97 2.20 -18.28
N VAL A 114 37.56 3.41 -18.25
CA VAL A 114 37.57 4.32 -19.42
C VAL A 114 38.30 3.70 -20.58
N LYS A 115 39.46 3.03 -20.34
CA LYS A 115 40.24 2.34 -21.36
C LYS A 115 39.47 1.17 -22.01
N GLU A 116 38.64 0.47 -21.25
CA GLU A 116 37.79 -0.63 -21.75
C GLU A 116 36.53 -0.15 -22.49
N GLY A 117 36.41 1.17 -22.72
CA GLY A 117 35.32 1.76 -23.50
C GLY A 117 34.27 2.48 -22.64
N ALA A 118 34.53 2.70 -21.34
CA ALA A 118 33.63 3.36 -20.40
C ALA A 118 32.22 2.77 -20.51
N GLU A 119 32.12 1.43 -20.54
CA GLU A 119 30.83 0.79 -20.57
C GLU A 119 30.02 1.17 -19.36
N TRP A 120 28.89 1.76 -19.63
CA TRP A 120 27.95 2.17 -18.62
C TRP A 120 27.01 0.99 -18.35
N GLY A 121 27.21 0.30 -17.26
CA GLY A 121 26.33 -0.77 -16.83
C GLY A 121 25.06 -0.20 -16.20
N GLU A 122 23.93 -0.80 -16.49
CA GLU A 122 22.70 -0.50 -15.77
C GLU A 122 22.78 -1.09 -14.36
N HIS A 123 22.15 -0.42 -13.39
CA HIS A 123 22.00 -0.97 -12.06
C HIS A 123 21.10 -2.22 -12.16
N TRP A 124 21.39 -3.27 -11.40
CA TRP A 124 20.65 -4.53 -11.43
C TRP A 124 19.14 -4.34 -11.34
N ALA A 125 18.69 -3.34 -10.57
CA ALA A 125 17.28 -3.02 -10.39
C ALA A 125 16.57 -2.54 -11.65
N TYR A 126 17.30 -2.07 -12.65
CA TYR A 126 16.75 -1.56 -13.92
C TYR A 126 16.84 -2.57 -15.07
N ILE A 127 17.40 -3.74 -14.82
CA ILE A 127 17.48 -4.85 -15.78
C ILE A 127 16.30 -5.80 -15.50
N PRO A 128 15.46 -6.11 -16.49
CA PRO A 128 14.37 -7.07 -16.29
C PRO A 128 14.85 -8.43 -15.78
N PRO A 129 14.12 -9.10 -14.87
CA PRO A 129 14.47 -10.44 -14.43
C PRO A 129 14.41 -11.43 -15.59
N THR A 130 15.39 -12.32 -15.65
CA THR A 130 15.51 -13.34 -16.70
C THR A 130 15.36 -14.75 -16.13
N ASP A 131 15.20 -15.73 -16.98
CA ASP A 131 15.19 -17.14 -16.58
C ASP A 131 16.58 -17.56 -16.10
N ILE A 132 16.75 -17.65 -14.80
CA ILE A 132 18.03 -17.99 -14.15
C ILE A 132 18.18 -19.50 -14.08
N GLN A 133 19.33 -19.99 -14.54
CA GLN A 133 19.67 -21.41 -14.40
C GLN A 133 19.84 -21.79 -12.92
N VAL A 134 19.07 -22.78 -12.50
CA VAL A 134 19.13 -23.30 -11.13
C VAL A 134 20.48 -24.00 -10.91
N PRO A 135 21.17 -23.73 -9.79
CA PRO A 135 22.44 -24.39 -9.47
C PRO A 135 22.34 -25.92 -9.46
N ASP A 136 23.33 -26.59 -10.03
CA ASP A 136 23.41 -28.07 -10.04
C ASP A 136 23.96 -28.60 -8.73
N ILE A 137 23.13 -28.51 -7.68
CA ILE A 137 23.42 -28.99 -6.34
C ILE A 137 22.35 -30.00 -5.95
N SER A 138 22.77 -31.19 -5.54
CA SER A 138 21.87 -32.22 -4.99
C SER A 138 21.43 -31.82 -3.58
N ILE A 139 20.13 -31.74 -3.36
CA ILE A 139 19.53 -31.43 -2.05
C ILE A 139 18.56 -32.55 -1.69
N LYS A 140 18.65 -33.00 -0.47
CA LYS A 140 17.72 -33.98 0.09
C LYS A 140 16.49 -33.24 0.65
N ASP A 141 15.31 -33.64 0.24
CA ASP A 141 14.01 -33.17 0.76
C ASP A 141 13.79 -31.63 0.63
N GLY A 142 14.37 -30.98 -0.41
CA GLY A 142 14.27 -29.55 -0.70
C GLY A 142 13.72 -29.26 -2.09
N ASN A 143 13.69 -27.95 -2.44
CA ASN A 143 13.31 -27.47 -3.76
C ASN A 143 14.40 -26.57 -4.38
N ASN A 144 14.09 -25.86 -5.48
CA ASN A 144 15.08 -25.04 -6.15
C ASN A 144 15.56 -23.84 -5.32
N ILE A 145 14.75 -23.30 -4.43
CA ILE A 145 15.17 -22.22 -3.49
C ILE A 145 16.40 -22.69 -2.70
N ASP A 146 16.36 -23.90 -2.20
CA ASP A 146 17.41 -24.45 -1.35
C ASP A 146 18.75 -24.58 -2.07
N LYS A 147 18.73 -24.80 -3.38
CA LYS A 147 19.95 -24.88 -4.19
C LYS A 147 20.70 -23.54 -4.23
N PHE A 148 19.99 -22.44 -4.41
CA PHE A 148 20.58 -21.08 -4.34
C PHE A 148 21.12 -20.77 -2.94
N ILE A 149 20.34 -21.10 -1.90
CA ILE A 149 20.76 -20.86 -0.51
C ILE A 149 21.99 -21.71 -0.17
N GLN A 150 22.02 -23.00 -0.50
CA GLN A 150 23.14 -23.88 -0.23
C GLN A 150 24.40 -23.46 -0.98
N GLN A 151 24.29 -22.99 -2.22
CA GLN A 151 25.42 -22.44 -2.95
C GLN A 151 26.05 -21.28 -2.17
N LYS A 152 25.21 -20.32 -1.74
CA LYS A 152 25.67 -19.15 -1.01
C LYS A 152 26.29 -19.50 0.35
N LEU A 153 25.65 -20.38 1.10
CA LEU A 153 26.19 -20.88 2.38
C LEU A 153 27.56 -21.55 2.22
N LYS A 154 27.73 -22.34 1.15
CA LYS A 154 29.02 -22.98 0.85
C LYS A 154 30.11 -21.95 0.55
N GLU A 155 29.81 -20.91 -0.20
CA GLU A 155 30.74 -19.79 -0.47
C GLU A 155 31.17 -19.11 0.82
N GLU A 156 30.24 -18.89 1.75
CA GLU A 156 30.47 -18.24 3.06
C GLU A 156 30.99 -19.21 4.14
N LYS A 157 31.18 -20.50 3.81
CA LYS A 157 31.61 -21.57 4.73
C LYS A 157 30.69 -21.66 5.95
N LEU A 158 29.38 -21.65 5.70
CA LEU A 158 28.31 -21.86 6.67
C LEU A 158 27.55 -23.15 6.34
N SER A 159 26.84 -23.68 7.32
CA SER A 159 25.99 -24.86 7.18
C SER A 159 24.56 -24.52 7.62
N SER A 160 23.57 -25.11 6.95
CA SER A 160 22.17 -25.01 7.31
C SER A 160 21.90 -25.65 8.66
N ALA A 161 20.96 -25.11 9.41
CA ALA A 161 20.40 -25.75 10.60
C ALA A 161 19.60 -27.02 10.21
N ALA A 162 19.38 -27.91 11.19
CA ALA A 162 18.49 -29.06 11.02
C ALA A 162 17.03 -28.60 10.83
N GLU A 163 16.18 -29.51 10.36
CA GLU A 163 14.73 -29.24 10.28
C GLU A 163 14.15 -29.07 11.69
N ALA A 164 13.24 -28.13 11.86
CA ALA A 164 12.51 -27.89 13.10
C ALA A 164 11.54 -29.03 13.41
N ASP A 165 11.17 -29.19 14.68
CA ASP A 165 10.16 -30.17 15.06
C ASP A 165 8.78 -29.89 14.45
N LYS A 166 7.95 -30.93 14.35
CA LYS A 166 6.62 -30.83 13.71
C LYS A 166 5.73 -29.75 14.28
N MET A 167 5.75 -29.52 15.59
CA MET A 167 4.84 -28.56 16.21
C MET A 167 5.32 -27.13 16.03
N THR A 168 6.62 -26.91 16.01
CA THR A 168 7.23 -25.63 15.61
C THR A 168 6.87 -25.31 14.17
N LEU A 169 7.00 -26.26 13.23
CA LEU A 169 6.62 -26.05 11.82
C LEU A 169 5.12 -25.80 11.65
N LEU A 170 4.27 -26.54 12.38
CA LEU A 170 2.83 -26.31 12.36
C LEU A 170 2.49 -24.89 12.79
N ARG A 171 3.00 -24.45 13.95
CA ARG A 171 2.74 -23.11 14.47
C ARG A 171 3.24 -22.04 13.51
N ARG A 172 4.47 -22.16 13.00
CA ARG A 172 5.08 -21.24 12.05
C ARG A 172 4.25 -21.09 10.79
N VAL A 173 3.90 -22.18 10.12
CA VAL A 173 3.18 -22.13 8.84
C VAL A 173 1.73 -21.63 8.99
N CYS A 174 1.08 -21.91 10.13
CA CYS A 174 -0.23 -21.35 10.42
C CYS A 174 -0.19 -19.82 10.52
N PHE A 175 0.80 -19.27 11.21
CA PHE A 175 0.99 -17.82 11.26
C PHE A 175 1.35 -17.23 9.91
N ASP A 176 2.27 -17.83 9.16
CA ASP A 176 2.71 -17.28 7.87
C ASP A 176 1.63 -17.27 6.79
N ILE A 177 0.73 -18.25 6.83
CA ILE A 177 -0.33 -18.36 5.81
C ILE A 177 -1.63 -17.70 6.27
N THR A 178 -2.03 -17.84 7.53
CA THR A 178 -3.33 -17.38 8.02
C THR A 178 -3.28 -16.30 9.08
N GLY A 179 -2.10 -15.99 9.65
CA GLY A 179 -1.92 -15.07 10.76
C GLY A 179 -2.56 -15.52 12.08
N LEU A 180 -2.89 -16.81 12.19
CA LEU A 180 -3.55 -17.39 13.36
C LEU A 180 -2.78 -18.64 13.87
N PRO A 181 -2.84 -18.94 15.17
CA PRO A 181 -2.29 -20.18 15.68
C PRO A 181 -3.11 -21.38 15.15
N PRO A 182 -2.54 -22.61 15.13
CA PRO A 182 -3.32 -23.80 14.80
C PRO A 182 -4.47 -24.04 15.79
N THR A 183 -5.55 -24.70 15.34
CA THR A 183 -6.56 -25.20 16.28
C THR A 183 -6.05 -26.45 17.01
N THR A 184 -6.65 -26.77 18.16
CA THR A 184 -6.28 -27.99 18.92
C THR A 184 -6.50 -29.26 18.11
N GLU A 185 -7.54 -29.30 17.28
CA GLU A 185 -7.89 -30.43 16.41
C GLU A 185 -6.86 -30.59 15.28
N LEU A 186 -6.49 -29.51 14.64
CA LEU A 186 -5.45 -29.49 13.60
C LEU A 186 -4.10 -29.94 14.17
N ALA A 187 -3.73 -29.43 15.34
CA ALA A 187 -2.49 -29.77 16.01
C ALA A 187 -2.43 -31.29 16.37
N ALA A 188 -3.51 -31.81 16.95
CA ALA A 188 -3.61 -33.23 17.28
C ALA A 188 -3.55 -34.13 16.04
N SER A 189 -4.29 -33.76 14.98
CA SER A 189 -4.30 -34.51 13.72
C SER A 189 -2.93 -34.52 13.05
N PHE A 190 -2.27 -33.34 12.98
CA PHE A 190 -0.95 -33.24 12.36
C PHE A 190 0.13 -33.97 13.16
N ALA A 191 0.11 -33.87 14.50
CA ALA A 191 1.06 -34.59 15.36
C ALA A 191 0.96 -36.11 15.20
N ALA A 192 -0.27 -36.66 15.10
CA ALA A 192 -0.53 -38.10 14.96
C ALA A 192 -0.26 -38.62 13.53
N SER A 193 -0.18 -37.76 12.54
CA SER A 193 -0.03 -38.19 11.14
C SER A 193 1.33 -38.80 10.88
N LYS A 194 1.30 -39.96 10.20
CA LYS A 194 2.48 -40.67 9.67
C LYS A 194 2.62 -40.51 8.14
N ASP A 195 1.76 -39.75 7.52
CA ASP A 195 1.77 -39.49 6.08
C ASP A 195 2.99 -38.62 5.73
N PRO A 196 3.88 -39.04 4.82
CA PRO A 196 5.00 -38.22 4.35
C PRO A 196 4.56 -36.91 3.73
N ALA A 197 3.35 -36.86 3.14
CA ALA A 197 2.77 -35.66 2.55
C ALA A 197 1.97 -34.81 3.55
N ALA A 198 1.99 -35.12 4.85
CA ALA A 198 1.17 -34.39 5.85
C ALA A 198 1.43 -32.90 5.88
N TYR A 199 2.69 -32.47 5.75
CA TYR A 199 3.07 -31.07 5.74
C TYR A 199 2.56 -30.36 4.48
N GLU A 200 2.69 -30.96 3.31
CA GLU A 200 2.17 -30.39 2.06
C GLU A 200 0.64 -30.24 2.10
N LYS A 201 -0.07 -31.28 2.56
CA LYS A 201 -1.53 -31.23 2.73
C LYS A 201 -1.96 -30.16 3.73
N LEU A 202 -1.20 -29.95 4.80
CA LEU A 202 -1.40 -28.87 5.74
C LEU A 202 -1.27 -27.52 5.03
N VAL A 203 -0.18 -27.28 4.30
CA VAL A 203 0.04 -26.04 3.52
C VAL A 203 -1.10 -25.78 2.55
N ASP A 204 -1.52 -26.80 1.79
CA ASP A 204 -2.64 -26.68 0.83
C ASP A 204 -3.96 -26.30 1.53
N SER A 205 -4.24 -26.89 2.70
CA SER A 205 -5.44 -26.56 3.46
C SER A 205 -5.42 -25.13 4.02
N LEU A 206 -4.26 -24.66 4.48
CA LEU A 206 -4.09 -23.29 4.98
C LEU A 206 -4.22 -22.25 3.86
N LEU A 207 -3.66 -22.53 2.68
CA LEU A 207 -3.79 -21.67 1.49
C LEU A 207 -5.25 -21.56 0.99
N GLN A 208 -6.10 -22.53 1.31
CA GLN A 208 -7.54 -22.50 0.99
C GLN A 208 -8.38 -21.86 2.10
N SER A 209 -7.80 -21.62 3.27
CA SER A 209 -8.51 -20.99 4.39
C SER A 209 -8.97 -19.59 4.04
N PRO A 210 -10.18 -19.17 4.42
CA PRO A 210 -10.62 -17.77 4.24
C PRO A 210 -9.78 -16.78 5.05
N HIS A 211 -9.09 -17.24 6.08
CA HIS A 211 -8.17 -16.43 6.88
C HIS A 211 -6.85 -16.10 6.15
N PHE A 212 -6.56 -16.76 5.04
CA PHE A 212 -5.44 -16.40 4.15
C PHE A 212 -5.56 -14.95 3.66
N GLY A 213 -6.73 -14.61 3.10
CA GLY A 213 -6.97 -13.26 2.59
C GLY A 213 -6.92 -12.18 3.67
N GLU A 214 -7.42 -12.47 4.89
CA GLU A 214 -7.34 -11.53 6.00
C GLU A 214 -5.89 -11.26 6.42
N HIS A 215 -5.05 -12.29 6.50
CA HIS A 215 -3.64 -12.14 6.86
C HIS A 215 -2.88 -11.31 5.83
N TRP A 216 -2.96 -11.69 4.56
CA TRP A 216 -2.24 -11.01 3.47
C TRP A 216 -2.80 -9.62 3.15
N ALA A 217 -4.09 -9.38 3.40
CA ALA A 217 -4.67 -8.05 3.36
C ALA A 217 -4.08 -7.13 4.42
N SER A 218 -3.74 -7.60 5.62
CA SER A 218 -3.15 -6.77 6.68
C SER A 218 -1.88 -6.06 6.21
N MET A 219 -0.98 -6.78 5.54
CA MET A 219 0.23 -6.22 4.92
C MET A 219 -0.13 -5.20 3.83
N TRP A 220 -1.09 -5.54 2.94
CA TRP A 220 -1.48 -4.66 1.84
C TRP A 220 -2.14 -3.37 2.31
N LEU A 221 -2.89 -3.39 3.41
CA LEU A 221 -3.57 -2.22 3.94
C LEU A 221 -2.62 -1.17 4.52
N ASP A 222 -1.42 -1.55 4.97
CA ASP A 222 -0.36 -0.61 5.33
C ASP A 222 0.19 0.11 4.08
N LEU A 223 0.39 -0.61 2.99
CA LEU A 223 0.79 -0.05 1.70
C LEU A 223 -0.28 0.86 1.12
N ALA A 224 -1.54 0.46 1.22
CA ALA A 224 -2.69 1.21 0.73
C ALA A 224 -3.07 2.40 1.61
N ARG A 225 -2.43 2.63 2.75
CA ARG A 225 -2.75 3.68 3.73
C ARG A 225 -4.20 3.61 4.21
N TYR A 226 -4.77 2.38 4.29
CA TYR A 226 -6.16 2.17 4.70
C TYR A 226 -6.44 2.75 6.09
N SER A 227 -7.48 3.57 6.18
CA SER A 227 -7.98 4.08 7.46
C SER A 227 -9.48 4.35 7.39
N ASP A 228 -10.17 4.16 8.51
CA ASP A 228 -11.59 4.48 8.66
C ASP A 228 -11.83 5.98 8.89
N THR A 229 -10.76 6.82 8.77
CA THR A 229 -10.82 8.26 8.91
C THR A 229 -9.98 8.97 7.84
N LYS A 230 -10.27 10.26 7.64
CA LYS A 230 -9.69 11.06 6.55
C LYS A 230 -8.26 11.54 6.81
N GLY A 231 -7.88 11.73 8.06
CA GLY A 231 -6.62 12.35 8.46
C GLY A 231 -6.75 13.85 8.68
N TYR A 232 -5.61 14.54 8.75
CA TYR A 232 -5.47 15.94 9.16
C TYR A 232 -6.06 16.20 10.56
N GLU A 233 -6.31 17.45 10.94
CA GLU A 233 -6.72 17.78 12.31
C GLU A 233 -8.13 17.30 12.66
N ARG A 234 -9.08 17.45 11.75
CA ARG A 234 -10.47 17.02 11.99
C ARG A 234 -10.65 15.53 11.98
N ASP A 235 -9.92 14.83 11.15
CA ASP A 235 -9.88 13.38 11.03
C ASP A 235 -11.28 12.71 11.08
N MET A 236 -12.18 13.22 10.23
CA MET A 236 -13.57 12.77 10.14
C MET A 236 -13.67 11.30 9.71
N PRO A 237 -14.71 10.58 10.16
CA PRO A 237 -14.97 9.23 9.70
C PRO A 237 -15.07 9.13 8.16
N ARG A 238 -14.58 8.02 7.62
CA ARG A 238 -14.62 7.67 6.19
C ARG A 238 -15.14 6.27 6.02
N ASN A 239 -15.95 6.04 5.00
CA ASN A 239 -16.51 4.73 4.73
C ASN A 239 -15.75 3.99 3.62
N VAL A 240 -14.67 3.29 3.99
CA VAL A 240 -13.80 2.56 3.03
C VAL A 240 -13.66 1.07 3.34
N TRP A 241 -14.40 0.54 4.31
CA TRP A 241 -14.27 -0.87 4.72
C TRP A 241 -14.53 -1.86 3.58
N ARG A 242 -15.34 -1.50 2.59
CA ARG A 242 -15.58 -2.33 1.40
C ARG A 242 -14.31 -2.56 0.57
N TYR A 243 -13.38 -1.60 0.57
CA TYR A 243 -12.07 -1.78 -0.06
C TYR A 243 -11.23 -2.81 0.68
N ARG A 244 -11.19 -2.78 2.02
CA ARG A 244 -10.52 -3.84 2.80
C ARG A 244 -11.10 -5.21 2.48
N ASP A 245 -12.42 -5.32 2.46
CA ASP A 245 -13.10 -6.58 2.15
C ASP A 245 -12.80 -7.04 0.72
N TRP A 246 -12.76 -6.12 -0.26
CA TRP A 246 -12.32 -6.42 -1.62
C TRP A 246 -10.88 -6.96 -1.67
N VAL A 247 -9.95 -6.39 -0.91
CA VAL A 247 -8.56 -6.88 -0.84
C VAL A 247 -8.52 -8.30 -0.26
N ILE A 248 -9.28 -8.58 0.81
CA ILE A 248 -9.41 -9.92 1.40
C ILE A 248 -9.88 -10.94 0.34
N ASP A 249 -10.92 -10.60 -0.39
CA ASP A 249 -11.49 -11.47 -1.43
C ASP A 249 -10.53 -11.68 -2.59
N ALA A 250 -9.80 -10.64 -3.01
CA ALA A 250 -8.81 -10.74 -4.06
C ALA A 250 -7.68 -11.73 -3.71
N PHE A 251 -7.18 -11.71 -2.48
CA PHE A 251 -6.20 -12.68 -2.01
C PHE A 251 -6.81 -14.08 -1.84
N ASN A 252 -8.01 -14.21 -1.29
CA ASN A 252 -8.67 -15.50 -1.10
C ASN A 252 -8.94 -16.21 -2.43
N THR A 253 -9.38 -15.48 -3.44
CA THR A 253 -9.61 -16.01 -4.80
C THR A 253 -8.32 -16.20 -5.59
N ASN A 254 -7.16 -15.88 -5.00
CA ASN A 254 -5.86 -15.92 -5.66
C ASN A 254 -5.83 -15.11 -6.96
N MET A 255 -6.43 -13.90 -6.92
CA MET A 255 -6.42 -12.97 -8.05
C MET A 255 -4.98 -12.78 -8.56
N GLN A 256 -4.80 -12.80 -9.87
CA GLN A 256 -3.50 -12.52 -10.47
C GLN A 256 -3.04 -11.11 -10.07
N TYR A 257 -1.79 -10.97 -9.65
CA TYR A 257 -1.27 -9.70 -9.15
C TYR A 257 -1.29 -8.58 -10.20
N ASP A 258 -1.09 -8.90 -11.48
CA ASP A 258 -1.26 -7.96 -12.59
C ASP A 258 -2.68 -7.39 -12.64
N SER A 259 -3.69 -8.25 -12.59
CA SER A 259 -5.10 -7.85 -12.52
C SER A 259 -5.43 -7.08 -11.24
N PHE A 260 -4.84 -7.47 -10.11
CA PHE A 260 -4.99 -6.77 -8.83
C PHE A 260 -4.44 -5.34 -8.89
N VAL A 261 -3.30 -5.13 -9.55
CA VAL A 261 -2.70 -3.80 -9.76
C VAL A 261 -3.57 -2.97 -10.71
N ILE A 262 -3.95 -3.53 -11.87
CA ILE A 262 -4.78 -2.84 -12.88
C ILE A 262 -6.10 -2.37 -12.26
N LYS A 263 -6.80 -3.23 -11.52
CA LYS A 263 -8.09 -2.89 -10.91
C LYS A 263 -7.96 -1.78 -9.86
N GLN A 264 -6.91 -1.75 -9.07
CA GLN A 264 -6.69 -0.71 -8.07
C GLN A 264 -6.33 0.65 -8.65
N LEU A 265 -5.60 0.67 -9.76
CA LEU A 265 -5.19 1.92 -10.39
C LEU A 265 -6.23 2.45 -11.39
N ALA A 266 -6.95 1.57 -12.06
CA ALA A 266 -7.76 1.90 -13.23
C ALA A 266 -9.00 1.00 -13.41
N GLY A 267 -9.57 0.46 -12.33
CA GLY A 267 -10.74 -0.41 -12.40
C GLY A 267 -11.94 0.25 -13.08
N ASP A 268 -12.12 1.55 -12.86
CA ASP A 268 -13.16 2.38 -13.51
C ASP A 268 -12.96 2.56 -15.03
N LEU A 269 -11.74 2.35 -15.53
CA LEU A 269 -11.38 2.51 -16.95
C LEU A 269 -11.43 1.19 -17.73
N LEU A 270 -11.81 0.10 -17.12
CA LEU A 270 -12.00 -1.18 -17.80
C LEU A 270 -13.21 -1.10 -18.78
N PRO A 271 -13.23 -1.87 -19.88
CA PRO A 271 -14.29 -1.78 -20.89
C PRO A 271 -15.72 -1.97 -20.36
N ALA A 272 -15.90 -2.73 -19.27
CA ALA A 272 -17.19 -2.96 -18.62
C ALA A 272 -16.97 -3.07 -17.11
N PRO A 273 -16.71 -1.96 -16.41
CA PRO A 273 -16.37 -1.99 -15.00
C PRO A 273 -17.51 -2.50 -14.14
N THR A 274 -17.20 -3.41 -13.24
CA THR A 274 -18.12 -3.95 -12.23
C THR A 274 -18.05 -3.11 -10.95
N THR A 275 -19.00 -3.32 -10.05
CA THR A 275 -18.96 -2.72 -8.70
C THR A 275 -17.63 -3.01 -7.98
N ALA A 276 -17.11 -4.24 -8.11
CA ALA A 276 -15.84 -4.63 -7.52
C ALA A 276 -14.65 -3.87 -8.11
N ASP A 277 -14.69 -3.55 -9.41
CA ASP A 277 -13.64 -2.77 -10.08
C ASP A 277 -13.62 -1.32 -9.62
N PHE A 278 -14.80 -0.71 -9.39
CA PHE A 278 -14.88 0.62 -8.76
C PHE A 278 -14.37 0.60 -7.32
N ILE A 279 -14.77 -0.38 -6.49
CA ILE A 279 -14.29 -0.51 -5.11
C ILE A 279 -12.76 -0.64 -5.05
N ALA A 280 -12.15 -1.38 -5.98
CA ALA A 280 -10.70 -1.53 -6.08
C ALA A 280 -9.97 -0.19 -6.18
N THR A 281 -10.53 0.78 -6.91
CA THR A 281 -9.91 2.10 -7.11
C THR A 281 -9.81 2.94 -5.83
N ALA A 282 -10.47 2.53 -4.75
CA ALA A 282 -10.33 3.16 -3.44
C ALA A 282 -8.89 3.07 -2.88
N PHE A 283 -8.02 2.23 -3.45
CA PHE A 283 -6.58 2.24 -3.17
C PHE A 283 -5.99 3.66 -3.17
N HIS A 284 -6.26 4.43 -4.21
CA HIS A 284 -5.80 5.82 -4.32
C HIS A 284 -6.72 6.84 -3.66
N ARG A 285 -7.88 6.41 -3.16
CA ARG A 285 -8.78 7.27 -2.36
C ARG A 285 -8.54 7.13 -0.85
N ASN A 286 -7.65 6.24 -0.43
CA ASN A 286 -7.13 6.20 0.95
C ASN A 286 -6.15 7.33 1.29
N THR A 287 -5.77 8.16 0.35
CA THR A 287 -5.06 9.42 0.58
C THR A 287 -5.80 10.27 1.62
N MET A 288 -5.08 11.03 2.44
CA MET A 288 -5.71 11.97 3.36
C MET A 288 -6.49 13.05 2.58
N SER A 289 -7.63 13.46 3.11
CA SER A 289 -8.43 14.58 2.61
C SER A 289 -8.77 15.55 3.74
N ASN A 290 -8.85 16.83 3.40
CA ASN A 290 -9.03 17.89 4.39
C ASN A 290 -10.50 18.34 4.47
N ASP A 291 -11.03 18.39 5.70
CA ASP A 291 -12.38 18.85 6.00
C ASP A 291 -12.41 20.21 6.70
N GLU A 292 -11.29 20.91 6.79
CA GLU A 292 -11.21 22.17 7.52
C GLU A 292 -11.72 23.34 6.70
N GLY A 293 -12.40 24.24 7.37
CA GLY A 293 -12.86 25.49 6.75
C GLY A 293 -11.71 26.44 6.46
N GLY A 294 -11.85 27.24 5.40
CA GLY A 294 -10.87 28.27 5.03
C GLY A 294 -9.62 27.76 4.32
N THR A 295 -9.55 26.49 3.97
CA THR A 295 -8.44 25.89 3.24
C THR A 295 -8.66 26.00 1.72
N GLN A 296 -7.56 25.89 0.95
CA GLN A 296 -7.65 25.88 -0.51
C GLN A 296 -7.79 24.45 -1.02
N ASP A 297 -8.89 24.17 -1.71
CA ASP A 297 -9.17 22.87 -2.29
C ASP A 297 -8.03 22.36 -3.20
N GLU A 298 -7.52 23.19 -4.10
CA GLU A 298 -6.45 22.83 -5.05
C GLU A 298 -5.12 22.50 -4.35
N GLU A 299 -4.85 23.04 -3.16
CA GLU A 299 -3.67 22.70 -2.37
C GLU A 299 -3.73 21.24 -1.90
N PHE A 300 -4.82 20.87 -1.25
CA PHE A 300 -4.98 19.51 -0.70
C PHE A 300 -5.23 18.47 -1.80
N ARG A 301 -5.92 18.86 -2.87
CA ARG A 301 -6.02 18.01 -4.06
C ARG A 301 -4.64 17.73 -4.68
N THR A 302 -3.79 18.76 -4.78
CA THR A 302 -2.41 18.61 -5.26
C THR A 302 -1.59 17.73 -4.34
N ALA A 303 -1.69 17.91 -3.03
CA ALA A 303 -1.03 17.06 -2.05
C ALA A 303 -1.49 15.59 -2.18
N ALA A 304 -2.78 15.36 -2.41
CA ALA A 304 -3.31 14.02 -2.64
C ALA A 304 -2.74 13.37 -3.91
N ILE A 305 -2.58 14.11 -5.00
CA ILE A 305 -1.99 13.59 -6.23
C ILE A 305 -0.49 13.30 -6.05
N ILE A 306 0.24 14.14 -5.35
CA ILE A 306 1.64 13.92 -4.99
C ILE A 306 1.79 12.63 -4.17
N ASP A 307 0.94 12.43 -3.17
CA ASP A 307 0.89 11.19 -2.37
C ASP A 307 0.62 9.96 -3.25
N ARG A 308 -0.29 10.05 -4.23
CA ARG A 308 -0.59 8.96 -5.16
C ARG A 308 0.60 8.61 -6.05
N VAL A 309 1.33 9.59 -6.56
CA VAL A 309 2.56 9.37 -7.35
C VAL A 309 3.59 8.65 -6.50
N ASN A 310 3.88 9.15 -5.30
CA ASN A 310 4.84 8.55 -4.39
C ASN A 310 4.43 7.12 -4.04
N THR A 311 3.18 6.91 -3.61
CA THR A 311 2.65 5.58 -3.29
C THR A 311 2.74 4.61 -4.47
N THR A 312 2.42 5.05 -5.70
CA THR A 312 2.52 4.20 -6.88
C THR A 312 3.94 3.68 -7.06
N MET A 313 4.94 4.55 -6.97
CA MET A 313 6.33 4.16 -7.16
C MET A 313 6.89 3.38 -5.97
N GLU A 314 6.52 3.72 -4.76
CA GLU A 314 6.94 2.98 -3.56
C GLU A 314 6.31 1.59 -3.50
N VAL A 315 5.00 1.47 -3.74
CA VAL A 315 4.29 0.19 -3.62
C VAL A 315 4.65 -0.78 -4.75
N PHE A 316 4.71 -0.29 -5.98
CA PHE A 316 4.85 -1.18 -7.13
C PHE A 316 6.29 -1.27 -7.67
N GLN A 317 7.12 -0.26 -7.42
CA GLN A 317 8.50 -0.22 -7.92
C GLN A 317 9.55 -0.27 -6.78
N GLY A 318 9.15 -0.18 -5.50
CA GLY A 318 10.11 -0.11 -4.40
C GLY A 318 11.06 1.08 -4.53
N MET A 319 10.58 2.23 -5.00
CA MET A 319 11.38 3.42 -5.24
C MET A 319 10.79 4.64 -4.56
N THR A 320 11.58 5.32 -3.74
CA THR A 320 11.21 6.60 -3.14
C THR A 320 11.58 7.75 -4.08
N ILE A 321 10.58 8.35 -4.72
CA ILE A 321 10.80 9.45 -5.69
C ILE A 321 10.32 10.83 -5.22
N GLY A 322 9.93 10.97 -3.97
CA GLY A 322 9.42 12.25 -3.44
C GLY A 322 10.39 13.42 -3.60
N CYS A 323 11.72 13.19 -3.54
CA CYS A 323 12.73 14.21 -3.77
C CYS A 323 12.74 14.75 -5.22
N VAL A 324 12.19 13.98 -6.18
CA VAL A 324 12.17 14.35 -7.60
C VAL A 324 11.17 15.49 -7.89
N GLN A 325 10.31 15.83 -6.95
CA GLN A 325 9.43 16.99 -7.05
C GLN A 325 10.20 18.32 -7.22
N CYS A 326 11.42 18.43 -6.71
CA CYS A 326 12.20 19.67 -6.70
C CYS A 326 13.41 19.68 -7.66
N HIS A 327 13.98 18.50 -7.91
CA HIS A 327 15.18 18.30 -8.74
C HIS A 327 15.25 16.84 -9.20
N SER A 328 16.07 16.51 -10.19
CA SER A 328 16.29 15.13 -10.58
C SER A 328 16.77 14.28 -9.40
N HIS A 329 16.47 12.98 -9.39
CA HIS A 329 16.81 12.10 -8.27
C HIS A 329 18.30 12.20 -7.95
N PRO A 330 18.71 12.26 -6.66
CA PRO A 330 20.11 12.47 -6.30
C PRO A 330 21.05 11.36 -6.77
N TYR A 331 20.57 10.12 -6.80
CA TYR A 331 21.39 8.92 -6.98
C TYR A 331 20.92 8.01 -8.11
N ASP A 332 19.64 8.03 -8.46
CA ASP A 332 19.06 7.21 -9.51
C ASP A 332 18.76 8.03 -10.77
N PRO A 333 18.81 7.43 -11.96
CA PRO A 333 18.69 8.16 -13.22
C PRO A 333 17.21 8.51 -13.54
N ILE A 334 16.52 9.17 -12.62
CA ILE A 334 15.15 9.68 -12.77
C ILE A 334 15.20 11.20 -12.85
N ARG A 335 14.71 11.75 -13.94
CA ARG A 335 14.72 13.19 -14.20
C ARG A 335 13.59 13.89 -13.46
N PHE A 336 13.82 15.13 -13.09
CA PHE A 336 12.84 16.04 -12.50
C PHE A 336 11.50 16.05 -13.25
N GLU A 337 11.55 16.08 -14.59
CA GLU A 337 10.33 16.08 -15.41
C GLU A 337 9.57 14.75 -15.39
N ASP A 338 10.25 13.62 -15.15
CA ASP A 338 9.62 12.31 -15.11
C ASP A 338 8.60 12.21 -13.98
N TYR A 339 8.86 12.91 -12.85
CA TYR A 339 7.90 13.00 -11.76
C TYR A 339 6.55 13.61 -12.21
N TYR A 340 6.62 14.72 -12.95
CA TYR A 340 5.41 15.40 -13.41
C TYR A 340 4.73 14.70 -14.58
N LYS A 341 5.47 13.94 -15.36
CA LYS A 341 4.90 13.04 -16.38
C LYS A 341 4.14 11.88 -15.73
N LEU A 342 4.66 11.28 -14.65
CA LEU A 342 3.93 10.32 -13.82
C LEU A 342 2.70 10.96 -13.16
N MET A 343 2.86 12.17 -12.61
CA MET A 343 1.76 12.94 -12.04
C MET A 343 0.64 13.18 -13.08
N ALA A 344 0.96 13.36 -14.34
CA ALA A 344 -0.02 13.61 -15.39
C ALA A 344 -0.99 12.42 -15.60
N PHE A 345 -0.60 11.18 -15.31
CA PHE A 345 -1.52 10.04 -15.32
C PHE A 345 -2.57 10.14 -14.21
N LEU A 346 -2.24 10.73 -13.07
CA LEU A 346 -3.08 10.77 -11.87
C LEU A 346 -3.80 12.10 -11.68
N ASN A 347 -3.37 13.16 -12.38
CA ASN A 347 -3.96 14.49 -12.24
C ASN A 347 -5.33 14.64 -12.94
N ASN A 348 -5.63 13.78 -13.91
CA ASN A 348 -6.90 13.83 -14.65
C ASN A 348 -8.04 13.12 -13.91
N THR A 349 -8.02 13.08 -12.59
CA THR A 349 -9.09 12.50 -11.78
C THR A 349 -10.12 13.55 -11.38
N ARG A 350 -11.38 13.13 -11.22
CA ARG A 350 -12.49 14.03 -10.87
C ARG A 350 -12.58 14.36 -9.40
N ASP A 351 -11.79 13.72 -8.57
CA ASP A 351 -11.82 13.98 -7.14
C ASP A 351 -11.35 15.39 -6.82
N GLU A 352 -12.03 15.96 -5.86
CA GLU A 352 -11.81 17.28 -5.32
C GLU A 352 -11.75 17.18 -3.79
N ASP A 353 -11.08 18.10 -3.13
CA ASP A 353 -10.97 18.10 -1.67
C ASP A 353 -12.23 18.70 -1.03
N THR A 354 -13.33 17.97 -1.12
CA THR A 354 -14.65 18.36 -0.60
C THR A 354 -15.07 17.47 0.56
N TYR A 355 -16.01 17.96 1.40
CA TYR A 355 -16.50 17.20 2.54
C TYR A 355 -17.06 15.81 2.19
N MET A 356 -17.69 15.69 1.03
CA MET A 356 -18.32 14.43 0.60
C MET A 356 -17.39 13.50 -0.15
N GLU A 357 -16.11 13.86 -0.34
CA GLU A 357 -15.09 13.07 -1.03
C GLU A 357 -15.53 12.52 -2.40
N HIS A 358 -16.32 13.27 -3.13
CA HIS A 358 -16.73 12.85 -4.47
C HIS A 358 -15.50 12.62 -5.41
N PRO A 359 -15.63 11.72 -6.41
CA PRO A 359 -16.76 10.83 -6.70
C PRO A 359 -16.84 9.66 -5.73
N THR A 360 -18.07 9.24 -5.42
CA THR A 360 -18.36 8.08 -4.58
C THR A 360 -19.25 7.07 -5.30
N TYR A 361 -18.97 5.78 -5.14
CA TYR A 361 -19.87 4.72 -5.60
C TYR A 361 -20.95 4.46 -4.53
N ARG A 362 -22.21 4.48 -4.93
CA ARG A 362 -23.40 4.46 -4.09
C ARG A 362 -23.99 3.07 -3.97
N PHE A 363 -24.26 2.61 -2.74
CA PHE A 363 -24.85 1.30 -2.44
C PHE A 363 -26.26 1.48 -1.91
N TYR A 364 -27.23 1.27 -2.78
CA TYR A 364 -28.62 1.38 -2.40
C TYR A 364 -29.09 0.18 -1.58
N ASP A 365 -30.12 0.40 -0.75
CA ASP A 365 -30.89 -0.66 -0.10
C ASP A 365 -31.73 -1.46 -1.13
N SER A 366 -32.47 -2.44 -0.65
CA SER A 366 -33.29 -3.30 -1.54
C SER A 366 -34.31 -2.51 -2.36
N LEU A 367 -34.93 -1.49 -1.76
CA LEU A 367 -35.90 -0.64 -2.46
C LEU A 367 -35.22 0.25 -3.49
N GLY A 368 -34.10 0.88 -3.12
CA GLY A 368 -33.32 1.69 -4.05
C GLY A 368 -32.76 0.89 -5.20
N ASN A 369 -32.29 -0.35 -4.97
CA ASN A 369 -31.84 -1.24 -6.04
C ASN A 369 -32.96 -1.62 -7.00
N GLU A 370 -34.19 -1.78 -6.52
CA GLU A 370 -35.33 -1.99 -7.40
C GLU A 370 -35.65 -0.76 -8.26
N GLU A 371 -35.53 0.46 -7.69
CA GLU A 371 -35.68 1.70 -8.44
C GLU A 371 -34.56 1.85 -9.49
N VAL A 372 -33.32 1.53 -9.14
CA VAL A 372 -32.19 1.52 -10.08
C VAL A 372 -32.46 0.55 -11.23
N ARG A 373 -32.96 -0.64 -10.93
CA ARG A 373 -33.32 -1.62 -11.96
C ARG A 373 -34.45 -1.10 -12.87
N LYS A 374 -35.51 -0.49 -12.32
CA LYS A 374 -36.62 0.10 -13.11
C LYS A 374 -36.11 1.18 -14.07
N ILE A 375 -35.19 2.06 -13.62
CA ILE A 375 -34.55 3.05 -14.48
C ILE A 375 -33.71 2.36 -15.57
N GLY A 376 -32.92 1.35 -15.19
CA GLY A 376 -32.13 0.56 -16.15
C GLY A 376 -32.97 -0.09 -17.23
N ASP A 377 -34.07 -0.76 -16.85
CA ASP A 377 -35.02 -1.39 -17.76
C ASP A 377 -35.68 -0.37 -18.70
N TRP A 378 -36.06 0.81 -18.16
CA TRP A 378 -36.62 1.90 -18.93
C TRP A 378 -35.63 2.43 -19.99
N VAL A 379 -34.43 2.74 -19.57
CA VAL A 379 -33.38 3.29 -20.46
C VAL A 379 -32.93 2.25 -21.48
N SER A 380 -32.90 0.97 -21.09
CA SER A 380 -32.62 -0.14 -22.04
C SER A 380 -33.67 -0.23 -23.14
N LYS A 381 -34.95 0.07 -22.85
CA LYS A 381 -36.04 0.01 -23.79
C LYS A 381 -36.14 1.22 -24.72
N TYR A 382 -35.81 2.40 -24.24
CA TYR A 382 -36.04 3.67 -24.92
C TYR A 382 -34.80 4.48 -25.24
N GLY A 383 -33.65 4.10 -24.73
CA GLY A 383 -32.34 4.79 -24.91
C GLY A 383 -31.35 4.04 -25.78
N THR A 384 -30.32 4.73 -26.20
CA THR A 384 -29.13 4.14 -26.84
C THR A 384 -28.22 3.47 -25.79
N VAL A 385 -27.26 2.65 -26.24
CA VAL A 385 -26.25 2.03 -25.36
C VAL A 385 -25.45 3.10 -24.60
N THR A 386 -25.12 4.21 -25.25
CA THR A 386 -24.42 5.35 -24.61
C THR A 386 -25.27 5.94 -23.48
N GLN A 387 -26.55 6.22 -23.74
CA GLN A 387 -27.47 6.77 -22.74
C GLN A 387 -27.70 5.81 -21.57
N GLN A 388 -27.72 4.50 -21.82
CA GLN A 388 -27.77 3.48 -20.74
C GLN A 388 -26.54 3.60 -19.82
N GLN A 389 -25.36 3.71 -20.38
CA GLN A 389 -24.12 3.86 -19.63
C GLN A 389 -24.10 5.15 -18.83
N GLU A 390 -24.45 6.29 -19.46
CA GLU A 390 -24.48 7.60 -18.81
C GLU A 390 -25.49 7.71 -17.67
N VAL A 391 -26.68 7.12 -17.83
CA VAL A 391 -27.70 7.12 -16.76
C VAL A 391 -27.28 6.21 -15.63
N LYS A 392 -26.74 5.02 -15.93
CA LYS A 392 -26.20 4.10 -14.93
C LYS A 392 -25.09 4.76 -14.11
N GLU A 393 -24.13 5.37 -14.78
CA GLU A 393 -23.03 6.08 -14.14
C GLU A 393 -23.54 7.22 -13.25
N PHE A 394 -24.45 8.05 -13.75
CA PHE A 394 -25.02 9.12 -12.97
C PHE A 394 -25.75 8.64 -11.71
N VAL A 395 -26.53 7.60 -11.80
CA VAL A 395 -27.22 7.02 -10.65
C VAL A 395 -26.23 6.44 -9.63
N GLN A 396 -25.19 5.73 -10.11
CA GLN A 396 -24.27 5.02 -9.23
C GLN A 396 -23.16 5.89 -8.66
N VAL A 397 -22.69 6.91 -9.38
CA VAL A 397 -21.55 7.73 -8.95
C VAL A 397 -21.81 9.24 -8.98
N LEU A 398 -22.97 9.68 -9.44
CA LEU A 398 -23.37 11.09 -9.62
C LEU A 398 -22.39 11.87 -10.51
N GLU A 399 -21.87 11.24 -11.55
CA GLU A 399 -20.93 11.87 -12.49
C GLU A 399 -21.49 11.85 -13.93
N PRO A 400 -21.08 12.78 -14.78
CA PRO A 400 -20.23 13.95 -14.53
C PRO A 400 -20.99 15.09 -13.87
N LYS A 401 -20.34 15.78 -12.93
CA LYS A 401 -20.84 17.01 -12.30
C LYS A 401 -19.73 18.06 -12.20
N VAL A 402 -20.10 19.30 -11.95
CA VAL A 402 -19.19 20.44 -11.75
C VAL A 402 -19.41 20.96 -10.34
N HIS A 403 -18.34 21.00 -9.55
CA HIS A 403 -18.41 21.53 -8.18
C HIS A 403 -18.46 23.05 -8.15
N ALA A 404 -19.18 23.58 -7.19
CA ALA A 404 -19.44 25.01 -7.09
C ALA A 404 -18.20 25.86 -6.82
N HIS A 405 -17.08 25.29 -6.35
CA HIS A 405 -15.82 26.04 -6.20
C HIS A 405 -15.18 26.42 -7.55
N THR A 406 -15.65 25.87 -8.66
CA THR A 406 -15.20 26.26 -10.01
C THR A 406 -15.80 27.54 -10.52
N PHE A 407 -16.80 28.10 -9.83
CA PHE A 407 -17.32 29.44 -10.15
C PHE A 407 -16.28 30.54 -9.88
N ASP A 408 -16.30 31.56 -10.73
CA ASP A 408 -15.45 32.74 -10.61
C ASP A 408 -16.24 34.02 -10.85
N GLN A 409 -15.58 35.18 -10.98
CA GLN A 409 -16.15 36.51 -11.28
C GLN A 409 -17.37 36.85 -10.41
N TYR A 410 -17.25 36.63 -9.10
CA TYR A 410 -18.31 36.96 -8.16
C TYR A 410 -18.61 38.46 -8.09
N ILE A 411 -19.87 38.80 -8.21
CA ILE A 411 -20.43 40.14 -7.89
C ILE A 411 -21.49 39.95 -6.80
N ASN A 412 -21.33 40.56 -5.65
CA ASN A 412 -22.19 40.40 -4.48
C ASN A 412 -22.45 38.92 -4.15
N GLY A 413 -21.40 38.16 -4.13
CA GLY A 413 -21.38 36.72 -3.83
C GLY A 413 -19.97 36.27 -3.44
N ALA A 414 -19.83 35.07 -2.99
CA ALA A 414 -18.54 34.49 -2.59
C ALA A 414 -18.56 32.97 -2.64
N LEU A 415 -17.38 32.40 -2.74
CA LEU A 415 -17.16 30.98 -2.40
C LEU A 415 -17.19 30.88 -0.87
N LEU A 416 -18.17 30.14 -0.35
CA LEU A 416 -18.35 29.90 1.08
C LEU A 416 -17.58 28.66 1.48
N ASP A 417 -16.80 28.78 2.55
CA ASP A 417 -16.02 27.67 3.12
C ASP A 417 -15.15 26.96 2.07
N THR A 418 -14.74 27.72 1.05
CA THR A 418 -14.00 27.24 -0.13
C THR A 418 -14.64 26.09 -0.94
N LYS A 419 -15.84 25.68 -0.60
CA LYS A 419 -16.55 24.50 -1.14
C LYS A 419 -17.86 24.83 -1.83
N TYR A 420 -18.54 25.91 -1.43
CA TYR A 420 -19.91 26.22 -1.86
C TYR A 420 -20.02 27.62 -2.46
N THR A 421 -20.85 27.77 -3.47
CA THR A 421 -21.15 29.10 -4.03
C THR A 421 -22.37 29.70 -3.38
N GLY A 422 -22.20 30.84 -2.71
CA GLY A 422 -23.27 31.64 -2.15
C GLY A 422 -23.38 33.00 -2.84
N VAL A 423 -24.54 33.31 -3.41
CA VAL A 423 -24.79 34.60 -4.11
C VAL A 423 -25.94 35.32 -3.45
N ARG A 424 -25.72 36.58 -3.12
CA ARG A 424 -26.67 37.51 -2.47
C ARG A 424 -27.67 38.12 -3.48
N PRO A 425 -28.74 38.79 -3.01
CA PRO A 425 -29.67 39.48 -3.91
C PRO A 425 -28.98 40.44 -4.88
N ASN A 426 -29.36 40.35 -6.15
CA ASN A 426 -28.77 41.09 -7.27
C ASN A 426 -27.28 40.81 -7.53
N GLY A 427 -26.77 39.73 -6.96
CA GLY A 427 -25.41 39.22 -7.20
C GLY A 427 -25.35 38.28 -8.39
N SER A 428 -24.13 37.98 -8.80
CA SER A 428 -23.85 37.02 -9.88
C SER A 428 -22.50 36.31 -9.70
N CYS A 429 -22.36 35.19 -10.41
CA CYS A 429 -21.10 34.49 -10.59
C CYS A 429 -21.03 33.84 -11.98
N ARG A 430 -19.82 33.50 -12.45
CA ARG A 430 -19.62 32.85 -13.73
C ARG A 430 -19.17 31.41 -13.51
N LEU A 431 -19.73 30.47 -14.28
CA LEU A 431 -19.23 29.13 -14.48
C LEU A 431 -18.60 29.06 -15.88
N PRO A 432 -17.25 28.97 -15.99
CA PRO A 432 -16.57 29.04 -17.29
C PRO A 432 -16.68 27.73 -18.08
N HIS A 433 -16.64 27.84 -19.41
CA HIS A 433 -16.34 26.77 -20.38
C HIS A 433 -17.23 25.54 -20.31
N GLN A 434 -18.56 25.70 -20.23
CA GLN A 434 -19.49 24.59 -20.21
C GLN A 434 -19.93 24.16 -21.61
N ASN A 435 -19.70 22.89 -21.98
CA ASN A 435 -20.21 22.34 -23.24
C ASN A 435 -21.68 21.95 -23.08
N LEU A 436 -22.54 22.59 -23.87
CA LEU A 436 -24.00 22.39 -23.86
C LEU A 436 -24.49 21.54 -25.04
N ASP A 437 -23.62 20.97 -25.87
CA ASP A 437 -24.01 20.10 -26.98
C ASP A 437 -24.81 18.89 -26.46
N GLY A 438 -26.05 18.73 -26.98
CA GLY A 438 -26.94 17.65 -26.58
C GLY A 438 -27.54 17.76 -25.17
N LYS A 439 -27.26 18.84 -24.43
CA LYS A 439 -27.77 19.02 -23.07
C LYS A 439 -29.16 19.66 -23.11
N SER A 440 -30.06 19.11 -22.28
CA SER A 440 -31.45 19.56 -22.18
C SER A 440 -31.89 19.85 -20.75
N ASN A 441 -31.06 19.53 -19.77
CA ASN A 441 -31.31 19.78 -18.36
C ASN A 441 -30.05 20.29 -17.65
N LEU A 442 -30.25 21.25 -16.78
CA LEU A 442 -29.33 21.66 -15.73
C LEU A 442 -29.80 21.02 -14.41
N TRP A 443 -28.99 20.12 -13.86
CA TRP A 443 -29.15 19.66 -12.50
C TRP A 443 -28.39 20.59 -11.54
N MET A 444 -29.02 20.96 -10.43
CA MET A 444 -28.42 21.84 -9.42
C MET A 444 -28.70 21.28 -8.03
N ASN A 445 -27.64 20.98 -7.28
CA ASN A 445 -27.75 20.65 -5.87
C ASN A 445 -27.53 21.91 -5.03
N TYR A 446 -28.56 22.31 -4.30
CA TYR A 446 -28.52 23.55 -3.50
C TYR A 446 -29.27 23.40 -2.19
N THR A 447 -29.05 24.36 -1.31
CA THR A 447 -29.82 24.51 -0.08
C THR A 447 -30.20 25.95 0.16
N THR A 448 -31.37 26.21 0.69
CA THR A 448 -31.83 27.52 1.18
C THR A 448 -33.03 27.38 2.12
N GLY A 449 -33.04 28.14 3.21
CA GLY A 449 -34.23 28.35 4.06
C GLY A 449 -35.07 29.55 3.63
N ASN A 450 -34.61 30.32 2.66
CA ASN A 450 -35.25 31.57 2.25
C ASN A 450 -36.45 31.32 1.34
N LYS A 451 -37.52 32.11 1.53
CA LYS A 451 -38.68 32.05 0.65
C LYS A 451 -38.48 33.01 -0.54
N GLY A 452 -38.91 32.54 -1.69
CA GLY A 452 -38.81 33.30 -2.94
C GLY A 452 -37.38 33.41 -3.46
N GLY A 453 -37.25 33.97 -4.60
CA GLY A 453 -35.97 34.17 -5.29
C GLY A 453 -36.01 33.62 -6.71
N THR A 454 -35.22 34.21 -7.55
CA THR A 454 -35.10 33.83 -8.96
C THR A 454 -33.64 33.70 -9.34
N MET A 455 -33.29 32.59 -9.98
CA MET A 455 -32.00 32.39 -10.64
C MET A 455 -32.21 32.59 -12.16
N ILE A 456 -31.36 33.40 -12.76
CA ILE A 456 -31.31 33.64 -14.21
C ILE A 456 -29.94 33.19 -14.70
N VAL A 457 -29.88 32.29 -15.65
CA VAL A 457 -28.62 31.84 -16.28
C VAL A 457 -28.53 32.47 -17.67
N LYS A 458 -27.39 33.11 -17.96
CA LYS A 458 -27.13 33.73 -19.24
C LYS A 458 -25.87 33.21 -19.89
N LEU A 459 -25.82 33.25 -21.23
CA LEU A 459 -24.69 32.80 -22.04
C LEU A 459 -23.69 33.94 -22.25
N ASP A 460 -22.41 33.66 -22.08
CA ASP A 460 -21.21 34.41 -22.47
C ASP A 460 -21.04 35.79 -21.84
N SER A 461 -22.08 36.37 -21.27
CA SER A 461 -21.99 37.64 -20.53
C SER A 461 -23.22 37.88 -19.64
N LEU A 462 -23.12 38.82 -18.69
CA LEU A 462 -24.25 39.26 -17.86
C LEU A 462 -25.41 39.83 -18.69
N ASN A 463 -25.12 40.36 -19.89
CA ASN A 463 -26.10 40.89 -20.83
C ASN A 463 -26.45 39.91 -21.97
N GLY A 464 -25.88 38.73 -21.93
CA GLY A 464 -26.08 37.72 -22.96
C GLY A 464 -27.49 37.15 -23.02
N THR A 465 -27.70 36.20 -23.94
CA THR A 465 -28.98 35.48 -24.09
C THR A 465 -29.31 34.73 -22.83
N THR A 466 -30.57 34.83 -22.38
CA THR A 466 -31.04 34.04 -21.23
C THR A 466 -31.20 32.57 -21.61
N LEU A 467 -30.45 31.68 -20.99
CA LEU A 467 -30.58 30.24 -21.13
C LEU A 467 -31.82 29.74 -20.37
N VAL A 468 -31.96 30.12 -19.10
CA VAL A 468 -33.08 29.74 -18.26
C VAL A 468 -33.33 30.73 -17.14
N THR A 469 -34.61 30.84 -16.73
CA THR A 469 -35.02 31.54 -15.50
C THR A 469 -35.72 30.50 -14.62
N HIS A 470 -35.28 30.34 -13.38
CA HIS A 470 -35.81 29.36 -12.43
C HIS A 470 -36.14 30.01 -11.09
N SER A 471 -37.30 29.63 -10.52
CA SER A 471 -37.72 30.08 -9.18
C SER A 471 -37.05 29.23 -8.10
N ILE A 472 -36.31 29.88 -7.20
CA ILE A 472 -35.66 29.26 -6.05
C ILE A 472 -36.73 29.02 -4.96
N VAL A 473 -36.84 27.79 -4.48
CA VAL A 473 -37.77 27.41 -3.42
C VAL A 473 -37.00 26.90 -2.18
N PRO A 474 -37.56 27.06 -0.97
CA PRO A 474 -36.94 26.54 0.24
C PRO A 474 -36.74 25.03 0.16
N THR A 475 -35.62 24.55 0.70
CA THR A 475 -35.25 23.13 0.75
C THR A 475 -35.12 22.65 2.20
N ASN A 476 -35.28 21.35 2.42
CA ASN A 476 -34.94 20.73 3.69
C ASN A 476 -33.54 20.11 3.57
N GLY A 477 -32.51 20.91 3.82
CA GLY A 477 -31.12 20.53 3.57
C GLY A 477 -30.76 20.56 2.08
N TRP A 478 -29.70 19.85 1.68
CA TRP A 478 -29.25 19.77 0.29
C TRP A 478 -30.26 19.02 -0.57
N GLN A 479 -30.61 19.59 -1.71
CA GLN A 479 -31.57 19.00 -2.64
C GLN A 479 -31.14 19.26 -4.09
N ALA A 480 -31.02 18.19 -4.86
CA ALA A 480 -30.81 18.22 -6.29
C ALA A 480 -32.15 18.37 -7.03
N ILE A 481 -32.22 19.33 -7.92
CA ILE A 481 -33.35 19.57 -8.79
C ILE A 481 -32.93 19.49 -10.26
N GLU A 482 -33.85 19.12 -11.11
CA GLU A 482 -33.70 19.14 -12.55
C GLU A 482 -34.40 20.36 -13.15
N ILE A 483 -33.67 21.19 -13.89
CA ILE A 483 -34.14 22.42 -14.52
C ILE A 483 -34.05 22.27 -16.05
N PRO A 484 -35.15 22.21 -16.77
CA PRO A 484 -35.11 22.14 -18.24
C PRO A 484 -34.43 23.35 -18.85
N ILE A 485 -33.54 23.14 -19.80
CA ILE A 485 -32.86 24.20 -20.58
C ILE A 485 -33.11 23.96 -22.08
N PRO A 486 -33.17 25.05 -22.89
CA PRO A 486 -33.29 24.92 -24.32
C PRO A 486 -32.06 24.33 -24.96
N ALA A 487 -32.23 23.60 -26.05
CA ALA A 487 -31.14 23.06 -26.84
C ALA A 487 -30.18 24.18 -27.27
N THR A 488 -28.99 24.12 -26.77
CA THR A 488 -27.90 25.09 -27.02
C THR A 488 -26.68 24.34 -27.52
N ARG A 489 -25.96 24.87 -28.50
CA ARG A 489 -24.75 24.22 -29.05
C ARG A 489 -23.51 24.94 -28.63
N GLY A 490 -22.42 24.21 -28.50
CA GLY A 490 -21.09 24.75 -28.25
C GLY A 490 -20.75 24.91 -26.77
N THR A 491 -19.58 25.46 -26.53
CA THR A 491 -19.05 25.74 -25.20
C THR A 491 -19.25 27.19 -24.83
N HIS A 492 -19.86 27.45 -23.69
CA HIS A 492 -20.25 28.76 -23.23
C HIS A 492 -19.75 29.05 -21.82
N ASP A 493 -19.51 30.32 -21.51
CA ASP A 493 -19.44 30.81 -20.14
C ASP A 493 -20.86 31.09 -19.64
N LEU A 494 -21.19 30.54 -18.47
CA LEU A 494 -22.54 30.65 -17.91
C LEU A 494 -22.54 31.64 -16.75
N TYR A 495 -23.36 32.71 -16.87
CA TYR A 495 -23.49 33.71 -15.84
C TYR A 495 -24.78 33.52 -15.06
N PHE A 496 -24.63 33.19 -13.79
CA PHE A 496 -25.73 32.94 -12.85
C PHE A 496 -26.03 34.24 -12.10
N ILE A 497 -27.24 34.76 -12.22
CA ILE A 497 -27.71 36.00 -11.61
C ILE A 497 -28.83 35.65 -10.64
N PHE A 498 -28.76 36.11 -9.39
CA PHE A 498 -29.73 35.80 -8.35
C PHE A 498 -30.48 37.05 -7.91
N LYS A 499 -31.82 36.93 -7.78
CA LYS A 499 -32.72 38.01 -7.33
C LYS A 499 -33.59 37.49 -6.20
N ASN A 500 -33.69 38.27 -5.12
CA ASN A 500 -34.65 38.06 -4.06
C ASN A 500 -34.79 39.39 -3.27
N SER A 501 -35.93 40.04 -3.35
CA SER A 501 -36.19 41.29 -2.64
C SER A 501 -36.77 41.07 -1.23
N GLY A 502 -37.06 39.82 -0.88
CA GLY A 502 -37.72 39.47 0.39
C GLY A 502 -36.74 38.99 1.49
N ILE A 503 -35.42 39.08 1.26
CA ILE A 503 -34.41 38.70 2.24
C ILE A 503 -33.39 39.83 2.50
N PRO A 504 -32.69 39.84 3.64
CA PRO A 504 -31.62 40.79 3.90
C PRO A 504 -30.55 40.78 2.82
N ALA A 505 -29.92 41.92 2.55
CA ALA A 505 -28.96 42.10 1.46
C ALA A 505 -27.65 41.32 1.66
N ASP A 506 -27.34 40.91 2.89
CA ASP A 506 -26.16 40.14 3.27
C ASP A 506 -26.42 38.62 3.29
N TRP A 507 -27.66 38.17 3.08
CA TRP A 507 -28.00 36.77 3.01
C TRP A 507 -27.86 36.23 1.58
N SER A 508 -27.38 34.97 1.45
CA SER A 508 -27.38 34.31 0.14
C SER A 508 -28.81 33.89 -0.26
N VAL A 509 -29.16 34.07 -1.52
CA VAL A 509 -30.45 33.59 -2.06
C VAL A 509 -30.55 32.07 -1.96
N CYS A 510 -29.47 31.37 -2.30
CA CYS A 510 -29.26 29.96 -2.04
C CYS A 510 -27.73 29.68 -1.97
N VAL A 511 -27.38 28.50 -1.51
CA VAL A 511 -26.02 27.97 -1.53
C VAL A 511 -25.99 26.77 -2.44
N ILE A 512 -25.06 26.74 -3.40
CA ILE A 512 -24.91 25.69 -4.40
C ILE A 512 -23.68 24.84 -4.07
N GLU A 513 -23.80 23.50 -4.14
CA GLU A 513 -22.71 22.56 -3.97
C GLU A 513 -22.16 22.08 -5.32
N TRP A 514 -23.05 21.62 -6.21
CA TRP A 514 -22.65 21.13 -7.53
C TRP A 514 -23.75 21.33 -8.58
N LEU A 515 -23.33 21.24 -9.84
CA LEU A 515 -24.15 21.32 -11.02
C LEU A 515 -23.85 20.12 -11.95
N ALA A 516 -24.79 19.74 -12.80
CA ALA A 516 -24.55 18.82 -13.90
C ALA A 516 -25.42 19.17 -15.13
N PHE A 517 -24.84 19.10 -16.33
CA PHE A 517 -25.56 19.31 -17.58
C PHE A 517 -25.78 17.98 -18.24
N ARG A 518 -27.06 17.61 -18.47
CA ARG A 518 -27.43 16.28 -18.94
C ARG A 518 -28.50 16.32 -20.01
N GLU A 519 -28.61 15.23 -20.79
CA GLU A 519 -29.77 14.96 -21.61
C GLU A 519 -30.98 14.59 -20.74
N ASN A 520 -32.19 14.72 -21.31
CA ASN A 520 -33.38 14.15 -20.69
C ASN A 520 -33.23 12.63 -20.53
N LEU A 521 -33.91 12.06 -19.55
CA LEU A 521 -34.11 10.63 -19.53
C LEU A 521 -34.73 10.21 -20.88
N PRO A 522 -34.25 9.14 -21.55
CA PRO A 522 -34.84 8.69 -22.81
C PRO A 522 -36.35 8.41 -22.72
N GLY A 523 -37.05 8.59 -23.81
CA GLY A 523 -38.48 8.29 -23.85
C GLY A 523 -39.42 9.43 -23.45
N LYS A 524 -38.94 10.69 -23.44
CA LYS A 524 -39.78 11.86 -23.17
C LYS A 524 -41.01 11.87 -24.07
N GLY A 525 -42.22 12.04 -23.47
CA GLY A 525 -43.50 11.97 -24.16
C GLY A 525 -44.13 10.57 -24.22
N ILE A 526 -43.44 9.52 -23.78
CA ILE A 526 -43.99 8.16 -23.68
C ILE A 526 -44.74 8.04 -22.33
N ALA A 527 -45.80 7.26 -22.30
CA ALA A 527 -46.55 6.98 -21.08
C ALA A 527 -45.64 6.36 -20.01
N GLY A 528 -45.71 6.88 -18.78
CA GLY A 528 -44.82 6.48 -17.66
C GLY A 528 -43.52 7.27 -17.55
N TYR A 529 -43.21 8.17 -18.51
CA TYR A 529 -41.99 8.97 -18.47
C TYR A 529 -41.87 9.80 -17.19
N GLU A 530 -42.94 10.52 -16.81
CA GLU A 530 -42.91 11.39 -15.64
C GLU A 530 -42.69 10.63 -14.34
N GLU A 531 -43.21 9.41 -14.23
CA GLU A 531 -42.96 8.52 -13.09
C GLU A 531 -41.48 8.08 -13.05
N MET A 532 -40.93 7.68 -14.18
CA MET A 532 -39.53 7.28 -14.28
C MET A 532 -38.59 8.47 -14.02
N ASN A 533 -38.90 9.64 -14.54
CA ASN A 533 -38.10 10.83 -14.27
C ASN A 533 -38.13 11.23 -12.78
N LYS A 534 -39.31 11.16 -12.17
CA LYS A 534 -39.46 11.35 -10.71
C LYS A 534 -38.66 10.32 -9.90
N THR A 535 -38.64 9.08 -10.35
CA THR A 535 -37.83 8.01 -9.72
C THR A 535 -36.34 8.34 -9.83
N LEU A 536 -35.89 8.82 -10.98
CA LEU A 536 -34.50 9.28 -11.17
C LEU A 536 -34.14 10.42 -10.21
N VAL A 537 -34.99 11.44 -10.12
CA VAL A 537 -34.78 12.58 -9.20
C VAL A 537 -34.74 12.12 -7.74
N ASN A 538 -35.61 11.20 -7.36
CA ASN A 538 -35.62 10.61 -6.02
C ASN A 538 -34.35 9.82 -5.73
N LEU A 539 -33.86 9.01 -6.68
CA LEU A 539 -32.60 8.27 -6.54
C LEU A 539 -31.42 9.20 -6.36
N VAL A 540 -31.34 10.29 -7.14
CA VAL A 540 -30.27 11.30 -7.02
C VAL A 540 -30.25 11.91 -5.61
N ASN A 541 -31.42 12.20 -5.04
CA ASN A 541 -31.58 12.80 -3.72
C ASN A 541 -31.44 11.82 -2.53
N LYS A 542 -31.40 10.51 -2.77
CA LYS A 542 -31.08 9.55 -1.69
C LYS A 542 -29.63 9.76 -1.20
N SER A 543 -29.38 9.47 0.07
CA SER A 543 -28.06 9.41 0.68
C SER A 543 -27.73 7.97 1.09
N PRO A 544 -27.53 7.06 0.12
CA PRO A 544 -27.19 5.69 0.43
C PRO A 544 -25.77 5.56 0.96
N ASP A 545 -25.44 4.39 1.51
CA ASP A 545 -24.07 4.03 1.82
C ASP A 545 -23.16 4.17 0.59
N ASN A 546 -21.92 4.57 0.76
CA ASN A 546 -21.03 4.84 -0.37
C ASN A 546 -19.55 4.61 -0.03
N ILE A 547 -18.72 4.57 -1.07
CA ILE A 547 -17.25 4.51 -0.95
C ILE A 547 -16.61 5.50 -1.93
N PRO A 548 -15.59 6.28 -1.55
CA PRO A 548 -14.83 7.09 -2.49
C PRO A 548 -14.13 6.22 -3.56
N VAL A 549 -14.27 6.58 -4.83
CA VAL A 549 -13.69 5.86 -5.97
C VAL A 549 -12.93 6.82 -6.89
N MET A 550 -12.11 6.27 -7.80
CA MET A 550 -11.46 7.04 -8.86
C MET A 550 -12.35 7.07 -10.09
N ILE A 551 -12.43 8.24 -10.72
CA ILE A 551 -13.05 8.45 -12.04
C ILE A 551 -12.24 9.52 -12.76
N GLU A 552 -12.03 9.38 -14.07
CA GLU A 552 -11.35 10.40 -14.87
C GLU A 552 -12.29 11.47 -15.38
N ASN A 553 -11.75 12.69 -15.59
CA ASN A 553 -12.44 13.71 -16.34
C ASN A 553 -12.61 13.28 -17.81
N PRO A 554 -13.82 13.45 -18.36
CA PRO A 554 -14.06 13.15 -19.77
C PRO A 554 -13.30 14.13 -20.69
N ILE A 555 -13.20 13.75 -21.96
CA ILE A 555 -12.62 14.60 -23.00
C ILE A 555 -13.32 15.96 -23.00
N GLY A 556 -12.55 17.03 -23.04
CA GLY A 556 -13.04 18.42 -23.02
C GLY A 556 -12.90 19.15 -21.68
N ILE A 557 -12.83 18.41 -20.55
CA ILE A 557 -12.55 18.99 -19.24
C ILE A 557 -11.33 18.33 -18.55
N GLN A 558 -10.44 17.77 -19.37
CA GLN A 558 -9.20 17.17 -18.88
C GLN A 558 -8.28 18.21 -18.24
N ARG A 559 -7.67 17.85 -17.12
CA ARG A 559 -6.72 18.71 -16.42
C ARG A 559 -5.37 18.72 -17.13
N ILE A 560 -4.80 19.90 -17.33
CA ILE A 560 -3.47 20.09 -17.89
C ILE A 560 -2.45 20.05 -16.77
N THR A 561 -1.50 19.11 -16.86
CA THR A 561 -0.40 19.01 -15.88
C THR A 561 0.76 19.88 -16.29
N LYS A 562 1.27 20.64 -15.33
CA LYS A 562 2.48 21.48 -15.48
C LYS A 562 3.52 21.10 -14.44
N VAL A 563 4.77 21.27 -14.81
CA VAL A 563 5.90 21.15 -13.86
C VAL A 563 5.75 22.23 -12.78
N PHE A 564 5.98 21.88 -11.53
CA PHE A 564 6.06 22.85 -10.43
C PHE A 564 7.50 23.26 -10.23
N GLU A 565 7.81 24.56 -10.30
CA GLU A 565 9.16 25.02 -10.09
C GLU A 565 9.61 24.78 -8.65
N ARG A 566 10.65 23.94 -8.50
CA ARG A 566 11.16 23.51 -7.17
C ARG A 566 10.08 22.90 -6.26
N GLY A 567 9.13 22.18 -6.85
CA GLY A 567 8.04 21.55 -6.09
C GLY A 567 6.94 22.48 -5.62
N ASN A 568 7.02 23.79 -5.93
CA ASN A 568 6.00 24.76 -5.52
C ASN A 568 4.79 24.71 -6.47
N TRP A 569 3.67 24.19 -6.00
CA TRP A 569 2.45 24.04 -6.77
C TRP A 569 1.83 25.36 -7.27
N LEU A 570 2.14 26.49 -6.63
CA LEU A 570 1.72 27.83 -7.04
C LEU A 570 2.51 28.34 -8.26
N VAL A 571 3.74 27.86 -8.46
CA VAL A 571 4.61 28.32 -9.56
C VAL A 571 4.68 27.24 -10.64
N LYS A 572 3.80 27.39 -11.63
CA LYS A 572 3.60 26.43 -12.71
C LYS A 572 4.48 26.76 -13.90
N GLY A 573 5.39 25.84 -14.26
CA GLY A 573 6.27 25.93 -15.44
C GLY A 573 5.65 25.32 -16.71
N LYS A 574 6.45 24.60 -17.48
CA LYS A 574 6.01 24.00 -18.75
C LYS A 574 4.96 22.91 -18.58
N THR A 575 4.10 22.76 -19.57
CA THR A 575 3.15 21.66 -19.68
C THR A 575 3.86 20.34 -19.96
N VAL A 576 3.39 19.26 -19.34
CA VAL A 576 3.84 17.89 -19.60
C VAL A 576 2.65 16.99 -19.91
N THR A 577 2.92 15.95 -20.68
CA THR A 577 1.95 14.88 -20.98
C THR A 577 2.32 13.60 -20.22
N PRO A 578 1.36 12.68 -19.99
CA PRO A 578 1.64 11.43 -19.31
C PRO A 578 2.76 10.62 -20.00
N ASP A 579 3.78 10.25 -19.26
CA ASP A 579 4.88 9.40 -19.68
C ASP A 579 5.61 8.79 -18.47
N VAL A 580 6.51 7.84 -18.72
CA VAL A 580 7.22 7.08 -17.70
C VAL A 580 8.73 7.39 -17.71
N PRO A 581 9.46 7.11 -16.63
CA PRO A 581 10.91 7.27 -16.61
C PRO A 581 11.61 6.38 -17.65
N HIS A 582 12.47 6.96 -18.48
CA HIS A 582 13.20 6.24 -19.53
C HIS A 582 14.17 5.18 -19.00
N THR A 583 14.51 5.24 -17.72
CA THR A 583 15.40 4.27 -17.07
C THR A 583 14.73 2.92 -16.85
N LEU A 584 13.42 2.91 -16.80
CA LEU A 584 12.61 1.71 -16.67
C LEU A 584 12.17 1.22 -18.06
N ASN A 585 11.30 0.22 -18.08
CA ASN A 585 10.76 -0.29 -19.35
C ASN A 585 10.01 0.81 -20.14
N PRO A 586 10.02 0.76 -21.48
CA PRO A 586 9.29 1.73 -22.29
C PRO A 586 7.78 1.62 -22.06
N PHE A 587 7.09 2.75 -22.21
CA PHE A 587 5.64 2.75 -22.15
C PHE A 587 5.03 1.92 -23.29
N PRO A 588 4.08 1.01 -23.04
CA PRO A 588 3.52 0.14 -24.08
C PRO A 588 2.88 0.96 -25.22
N ALA A 589 3.27 0.72 -26.46
CA ALA A 589 2.92 1.56 -27.58
C ALA A 589 1.40 1.65 -27.88
N LYS A 590 0.64 0.63 -27.49
CA LYS A 590 -0.81 0.56 -27.69
C LYS A 590 -1.62 0.97 -26.45
N ALA A 591 -0.98 1.16 -25.30
CA ALA A 591 -1.64 1.52 -24.07
C ALA A 591 -2.16 2.97 -24.10
N PRO A 592 -3.32 3.26 -23.51
CA PRO A 592 -3.84 4.62 -23.45
C PRO A 592 -2.98 5.47 -22.50
N ARG A 593 -2.83 6.75 -22.81
CA ARG A 593 -2.06 7.70 -21.97
C ARG A 593 -2.86 8.18 -20.75
N ASN A 594 -3.37 7.23 -19.95
CA ASN A 594 -4.14 7.44 -18.73
C ASN A 594 -3.74 6.43 -17.66
N ARG A 595 -4.49 6.35 -16.55
CA ARG A 595 -4.22 5.42 -15.43
C ARG A 595 -4.20 3.95 -15.85
N LEU A 596 -5.01 3.54 -16.85
CA LEU A 596 -5.01 2.18 -17.35
C LEU A 596 -3.67 1.84 -18.00
N GLY A 597 -3.17 2.70 -18.88
CA GLY A 597 -1.87 2.48 -19.49
C GLY A 597 -0.71 2.53 -18.49
N LEU A 598 -0.80 3.36 -17.44
CA LEU A 598 0.17 3.33 -16.34
C LEU A 598 0.15 1.98 -15.61
N ALA A 599 -1.03 1.45 -15.35
CA ALA A 599 -1.18 0.15 -14.69
C ALA A 599 -0.64 -0.99 -15.56
N GLU A 600 -0.94 -0.98 -16.85
CA GLU A 600 -0.38 -1.95 -17.83
C GLU A 600 1.15 -1.88 -17.90
N TRP A 601 1.72 -0.67 -17.87
CA TRP A 601 3.18 -0.47 -17.83
C TRP A 601 3.82 -1.05 -16.57
N LEU A 602 3.19 -0.90 -15.40
CA LEU A 602 3.70 -1.45 -14.14
C LEU A 602 3.76 -2.97 -14.14
N VAL A 603 2.80 -3.63 -14.76
CA VAL A 603 2.72 -5.10 -14.78
C VAL A 603 3.22 -5.73 -16.09
N ASP A 604 3.84 -4.95 -16.96
CA ASP A 604 4.53 -5.46 -18.14
C ASP A 604 5.66 -6.41 -17.71
N THR A 605 5.80 -7.53 -18.38
CA THR A 605 6.87 -8.52 -18.09
C THR A 605 8.28 -7.97 -18.33
N ALA A 606 8.41 -6.90 -19.11
CA ALA A 606 9.65 -6.15 -19.28
C ALA A 606 9.92 -5.18 -18.12
N ASN A 607 8.95 -4.96 -17.20
CA ASN A 607 9.18 -4.11 -16.03
C ASN A 607 10.18 -4.78 -15.08
N PRO A 608 11.28 -4.09 -14.72
CA PRO A 608 12.35 -4.72 -13.94
C PRO A 608 12.02 -4.90 -12.46
N LEU A 609 11.02 -4.20 -11.93
CA LEU A 609 10.83 -4.02 -10.49
C LEU A 609 9.57 -4.67 -9.93
N SER A 610 8.41 -4.55 -10.59
CA SER A 610 7.12 -4.93 -9.98
C SER A 610 7.08 -6.36 -9.45
N ALA A 611 7.60 -7.33 -10.21
CA ALA A 611 7.65 -8.72 -9.77
C ALA A 611 8.64 -8.91 -8.61
N ARG A 612 9.83 -8.31 -8.69
CA ARG A 612 10.85 -8.37 -7.63
C ARG A 612 10.35 -7.79 -6.32
N VAL A 613 9.66 -6.65 -6.38
CA VAL A 613 9.10 -5.97 -5.21
C VAL A 613 8.07 -6.85 -4.51
N MET A 614 7.16 -7.47 -5.26
CA MET A 614 6.15 -8.34 -4.66
C MET A 614 6.74 -9.64 -4.11
N VAL A 615 7.66 -10.27 -4.83
CA VAL A 615 8.39 -11.46 -4.36
C VAL A 615 9.17 -11.15 -3.08
N ASN A 616 9.88 -10.04 -3.05
CA ASN A 616 10.65 -9.62 -1.89
C ASN A 616 9.77 -9.32 -0.66
N ARG A 617 8.58 -8.77 -0.86
CA ARG A 617 7.58 -8.59 0.21
C ARG A 617 7.09 -9.92 0.75
N CYS A 618 6.69 -10.85 -0.12
CA CYS A 618 6.30 -12.18 0.32
C CYS A 618 7.42 -12.86 1.13
N TRP A 619 8.65 -12.70 0.68
CA TRP A 619 9.83 -13.22 1.36
C TRP A 619 10.02 -12.60 2.74
N GLU A 620 9.93 -11.26 2.85
CA GLU A 620 10.05 -10.55 4.14
C GLU A 620 8.98 -10.97 5.14
N GLN A 621 7.74 -11.14 4.72
CA GLN A 621 6.64 -11.58 5.60
C GLN A 621 6.93 -12.97 6.19
N VAL A 622 7.54 -13.85 5.42
CA VAL A 622 7.83 -15.24 5.83
C VAL A 622 9.11 -15.31 6.66
N PHE A 623 10.20 -14.67 6.22
CA PHE A 623 11.52 -14.78 6.85
C PHE A 623 11.86 -13.64 7.82
N GLY A 624 11.06 -12.57 7.85
CA GLY A 624 11.28 -11.40 8.69
C GLY A 624 12.30 -10.41 8.16
N ILE A 625 12.97 -10.74 7.06
CA ILE A 625 13.91 -9.89 6.32
C ILE A 625 13.76 -10.19 4.83
N GLY A 626 13.77 -9.17 3.99
CA GLY A 626 13.75 -9.32 2.53
C GLY A 626 15.06 -9.86 1.97
N ILE A 627 15.02 -10.45 0.79
CA ILE A 627 16.22 -10.71 -0.02
C ILE A 627 16.94 -9.38 -0.26
N ILE A 628 16.16 -8.32 -0.48
CA ILE A 628 16.58 -6.93 -0.39
C ILE A 628 16.00 -6.38 0.91
N GLU A 629 16.87 -5.96 1.82
CA GLU A 629 16.47 -5.50 3.15
C GLU A 629 15.73 -4.16 3.12
N THR A 630 16.11 -3.26 2.20
CA THR A 630 15.45 -1.96 1.98
C THR A 630 14.24 -2.13 1.05
N LEU A 631 13.08 -2.53 1.60
CA LEU A 631 11.86 -2.74 0.81
C LEU A 631 11.37 -1.45 0.14
N GLU A 632 11.71 -0.31 0.72
CA GLU A 632 11.38 1.03 0.27
C GLU A 632 12.30 1.57 -0.82
N ASP A 633 13.48 0.94 -1.02
CA ASP A 633 14.48 1.42 -1.97
C ASP A 633 15.27 0.26 -2.61
N PHE A 634 14.92 -0.05 -3.85
CA PHE A 634 15.62 -0.98 -4.74
C PHE A 634 16.66 -0.25 -5.61
N GLY A 635 16.70 1.08 -5.51
CA GLY A 635 17.64 1.91 -6.25
C GLY A 635 19.06 1.86 -5.69
N THR A 636 19.83 2.83 -6.12
CA THR A 636 21.28 2.87 -5.86
C THR A 636 21.65 3.07 -4.39
N GLN A 637 20.74 3.59 -3.57
CA GLN A 637 20.96 3.79 -2.13
C GLN A 637 20.48 2.61 -1.29
N GLY A 638 19.65 1.72 -1.88
CA GLY A 638 19.19 0.50 -1.23
C GLY A 638 20.32 -0.54 -1.07
N PHE A 639 20.08 -1.52 -0.23
CA PHE A 639 20.99 -2.65 -0.08
C PHE A 639 20.94 -3.56 -1.32
N ALA A 640 22.09 -4.08 -1.70
CA ALA A 640 22.13 -5.12 -2.71
C ALA A 640 21.42 -6.39 -2.22
N PRO A 641 20.77 -7.15 -3.10
CA PRO A 641 20.12 -8.41 -2.74
C PRO A 641 21.15 -9.40 -2.19
N SER A 642 20.78 -10.10 -1.10
CA SER A 642 21.64 -11.14 -0.51
C SER A 642 21.81 -12.34 -1.44
N HIS A 643 20.77 -12.63 -2.26
CA HIS A 643 20.70 -13.72 -3.22
C HIS A 643 20.09 -13.22 -4.54
N PRO A 644 20.87 -12.51 -5.37
CA PRO A 644 20.35 -11.85 -6.58
C PRO A 644 19.74 -12.85 -7.57
N GLU A 645 20.40 -13.99 -7.80
CA GLU A 645 19.92 -15.01 -8.74
C GLU A 645 18.61 -15.66 -8.24
N LEU A 646 18.46 -15.86 -6.95
CA LEU A 646 17.22 -16.38 -6.36
C LEU A 646 16.07 -15.38 -6.51
N LEU A 647 16.33 -14.10 -6.31
CA LEU A 647 15.32 -13.06 -6.50
C LEU A 647 14.82 -13.03 -7.94
N ASP A 648 15.74 -13.10 -8.91
CA ASP A 648 15.40 -13.11 -10.33
C ASP A 648 14.68 -14.39 -10.73
N TYR A 649 15.14 -15.55 -10.28
CA TYR A 649 14.48 -16.84 -10.48
C TYR A 649 13.01 -16.81 -10.00
N LEU A 650 12.78 -16.38 -8.76
CA LEU A 650 11.44 -16.32 -8.20
C LEU A 650 10.56 -15.27 -8.91
N SER A 651 11.14 -14.12 -9.28
CA SER A 651 10.43 -13.05 -9.99
C SER A 651 10.02 -13.46 -11.40
N TYR A 652 10.94 -14.08 -12.15
CA TYR A 652 10.65 -14.62 -13.47
C TYR A 652 9.57 -15.71 -13.39
N LYS A 653 9.70 -16.62 -12.44
CA LYS A 653 8.73 -17.70 -12.22
C LYS A 653 7.37 -17.18 -11.76
N PHE A 654 7.32 -16.14 -10.95
CA PHE A 654 6.09 -15.49 -10.53
C PHE A 654 5.30 -14.93 -11.72
N MET A 655 5.99 -14.26 -12.65
CA MET A 655 5.37 -13.72 -13.87
C MET A 655 4.93 -14.83 -14.84
N HIS A 656 5.82 -15.76 -15.15
CA HIS A 656 5.63 -16.68 -16.29
C HIS A 656 5.02 -18.02 -15.88
N SER A 657 5.52 -18.66 -14.83
CA SER A 657 5.06 -20.00 -14.40
C SER A 657 3.81 -19.92 -13.53
N TYR A 658 3.81 -19.00 -12.59
CA TYR A 658 2.69 -18.81 -11.65
C TYR A 658 1.66 -17.80 -12.15
N LYS A 659 1.89 -17.17 -13.31
CA LYS A 659 0.97 -16.20 -13.92
C LYS A 659 0.50 -15.16 -12.90
N TRP A 660 1.45 -14.56 -12.19
CA TRP A 660 1.23 -13.56 -11.16
C TRP A 660 0.39 -14.03 -9.95
N GLN A 661 0.24 -15.33 -9.70
CA GLN A 661 -0.52 -15.86 -8.56
C GLN A 661 0.36 -16.01 -7.32
N LEU A 662 -0.10 -15.50 -6.16
CA LEU A 662 0.67 -15.53 -4.91
C LEU A 662 0.70 -16.89 -4.24
N LYS A 663 -0.41 -17.64 -4.24
CA LYS A 663 -0.48 -18.91 -3.51
C LYS A 663 0.55 -19.96 -3.95
N PRO A 664 0.82 -20.13 -5.27
CA PRO A 664 1.90 -21.00 -5.72
C PRO A 664 3.30 -20.53 -5.29
N LEU A 665 3.56 -19.22 -5.33
CA LEU A 665 4.82 -18.64 -4.85
C LEU A 665 5.04 -18.92 -3.37
N LEU A 666 4.03 -18.65 -2.54
CA LEU A 666 4.07 -18.91 -1.10
C LEU A 666 4.23 -20.38 -0.79
N LYS A 667 3.51 -21.27 -1.51
CA LYS A 667 3.70 -22.73 -1.37
C LYS A 667 5.14 -23.12 -1.64
N GLU A 668 5.77 -22.63 -2.72
CA GLU A 668 7.16 -22.93 -3.01
C GLU A 668 8.11 -22.49 -1.89
N ILE A 669 7.88 -21.29 -1.33
CA ILE A 669 8.69 -20.73 -0.24
C ILE A 669 8.55 -21.60 1.02
N VAL A 670 7.33 -21.88 1.49
CA VAL A 670 7.12 -22.59 2.76
C VAL A 670 7.40 -24.11 2.66
N MET A 671 7.44 -24.65 1.45
CA MET A 671 7.85 -26.05 1.20
C MET A 671 9.37 -26.22 1.12
N SER A 672 10.17 -25.14 1.03
CA SER A 672 11.63 -25.23 0.99
C SER A 672 12.22 -25.80 2.27
N ALA A 673 13.34 -26.52 2.17
CA ALA A 673 14.09 -26.95 3.34
C ALA A 673 14.63 -25.76 4.15
N THR A 674 14.96 -24.68 3.47
CA THR A 674 15.37 -23.40 4.07
C THR A 674 14.32 -22.85 5.04
N TYR A 675 13.06 -22.85 4.65
CA TYR A 675 11.97 -22.42 5.53
C TYR A 675 11.75 -23.36 6.71
N ARG A 676 11.92 -24.67 6.50
CA ARG A 676 11.68 -25.70 7.51
C ARG A 676 12.80 -25.84 8.54
N GLN A 677 13.90 -25.11 8.41
CA GLN A 677 15.01 -25.12 9.39
C GLN A 677 14.57 -24.72 10.80
N ASP A 678 15.24 -25.27 11.80
CA ASP A 678 15.20 -24.79 13.19
C ASP A 678 15.81 -23.38 13.27
N SER A 679 15.24 -22.53 14.09
CA SER A 679 15.66 -21.14 14.30
C SER A 679 16.83 -20.97 15.27
N LYS A 680 17.32 -22.05 15.89
CA LYS A 680 18.43 -22.00 16.85
C LYS A 680 19.68 -21.44 16.20
N THR A 681 20.33 -20.56 16.94
CA THR A 681 21.58 -19.93 16.52
C THR A 681 22.80 -20.60 17.17
N THR A 682 23.96 -20.43 16.53
CA THR A 682 25.25 -20.86 17.04
C THR A 682 26.20 -19.65 17.17
N PRO A 683 27.29 -19.70 17.97
CA PRO A 683 28.24 -18.61 18.06
C PRO A 683 28.79 -18.14 16.70
N ILE A 684 29.05 -19.08 15.79
CA ILE A 684 29.52 -18.80 14.43
C ILE A 684 28.47 -18.02 13.62
N LEU A 685 27.20 -18.39 13.74
CA LEU A 685 26.10 -17.69 13.04
C LEU A 685 25.85 -16.30 13.62
N LEU A 686 25.99 -16.14 14.93
CA LEU A 686 25.90 -14.83 15.58
C LEU A 686 27.03 -13.89 15.14
N GLU A 687 28.23 -14.43 14.91
CA GLU A 687 29.38 -13.64 14.45
C GLU A 687 29.28 -13.26 12.96
N LYS A 688 28.97 -14.25 12.12
CA LYS A 688 29.02 -14.08 10.65
C LYS A 688 27.74 -13.53 10.03
N ASP A 689 26.59 -13.94 10.57
CA ASP A 689 25.27 -13.58 10.03
C ASP A 689 24.24 -13.38 11.16
N PRO A 690 24.41 -12.35 12.01
CA PRO A 690 23.52 -12.09 13.14
C PRO A 690 22.06 -11.88 12.70
N ALA A 691 21.86 -11.22 11.57
CA ALA A 691 20.53 -10.91 11.01
C ALA A 691 19.91 -12.05 10.19
N ASN A 692 20.59 -13.21 10.04
CA ASN A 692 20.13 -14.34 9.22
C ASN A 692 19.87 -13.97 7.74
N ARG A 693 20.67 -13.07 7.18
CA ARG A 693 20.56 -12.68 5.77
C ARG A 693 20.93 -13.80 4.79
N LEU A 694 21.77 -14.73 5.24
CA LEU A 694 22.23 -15.88 4.46
C LEU A 694 21.34 -17.10 4.64
N LEU A 695 20.33 -17.03 5.53
CA LEU A 695 19.32 -18.07 5.73
C LEU A 695 19.90 -19.44 6.18
N ALA A 696 20.95 -19.38 7.01
CA ALA A 696 21.56 -20.58 7.60
C ALA A 696 20.69 -21.23 8.70
N ARG A 697 19.63 -20.55 9.15
CA ARG A 697 18.66 -21.01 10.14
C ARG A 697 17.25 -20.54 9.79
N GLY A 698 16.25 -21.14 10.42
CA GLY A 698 14.85 -20.73 10.28
C GLY A 698 14.57 -19.32 10.82
N PRO A 699 13.41 -18.72 10.49
CA PRO A 699 13.03 -17.39 10.94
C PRO A 699 12.83 -17.35 12.46
N HIS A 700 13.19 -16.20 13.06
CA HIS A 700 13.00 -15.93 14.49
C HIS A 700 12.79 -14.44 14.71
N PHE A 701 11.54 -14.03 14.82
CA PHE A 701 11.19 -12.62 14.99
C PHE A 701 9.82 -12.46 15.67
N ARG A 702 9.56 -11.29 16.23
CA ARG A 702 8.31 -10.98 16.93
C ARG A 702 7.13 -10.95 15.96
N LEU A 703 6.01 -11.54 16.39
CA LEU A 703 4.71 -11.45 15.71
C LEU A 703 4.24 -9.99 15.58
N THR A 704 3.37 -9.74 14.62
CA THR A 704 2.74 -8.42 14.42
C THR A 704 1.75 -8.11 15.54
N ALA A 705 1.38 -6.84 15.70
CA ALA A 705 0.38 -6.41 16.68
C ALA A 705 -0.94 -7.16 16.51
N GLU A 706 -1.35 -7.36 15.27
CA GLU A 706 -2.57 -8.08 14.91
C GLU A 706 -2.48 -9.55 15.31
N GLU A 707 -1.38 -10.22 14.99
CA GLU A 707 -1.18 -11.64 15.31
C GLU A 707 -1.11 -11.89 16.82
N ILE A 708 -0.46 -11.01 17.59
CA ILE A 708 -0.38 -11.13 19.05
C ILE A 708 -1.77 -11.06 19.67
N ARG A 709 -2.59 -10.10 19.25
CA ARG A 709 -3.96 -9.96 19.72
C ARG A 709 -4.83 -11.14 19.30
N ASP A 710 -4.79 -11.49 18.04
CA ASP A 710 -5.61 -12.56 17.47
C ASP A 710 -5.25 -13.92 18.09
N GLN A 711 -3.96 -14.20 18.31
CA GLN A 711 -3.51 -15.40 19.00
C GLN A 711 -4.10 -15.48 20.42
N ALA A 712 -4.07 -14.40 21.21
CA ALA A 712 -4.62 -14.37 22.56
C ALA A 712 -6.13 -14.68 22.54
N LEU A 713 -6.88 -14.12 21.59
CA LEU A 713 -8.31 -14.38 21.44
C LEU A 713 -8.62 -15.83 21.02
N VAL A 714 -7.84 -16.39 20.10
CA VAL A 714 -8.04 -17.76 19.61
C VAL A 714 -7.77 -18.79 20.71
N ILE A 715 -6.62 -18.70 21.40
CA ILE A 715 -6.26 -19.68 22.43
C ILE A 715 -7.19 -19.62 23.64
N SER A 716 -7.75 -18.44 23.91
CA SER A 716 -8.73 -18.25 24.99
C SER A 716 -10.14 -18.76 24.62
N GLY A 717 -10.43 -18.90 23.33
CA GLY A 717 -11.73 -19.37 22.83
C GLY A 717 -12.79 -18.28 22.73
N VAL A 718 -12.41 -16.98 22.85
CA VAL A 718 -13.35 -15.85 22.70
C VAL A 718 -13.33 -15.23 21.30
N PHE A 719 -12.44 -15.69 20.44
CA PHE A 719 -12.28 -15.19 19.07
C PHE A 719 -13.58 -15.24 18.27
N ASN A 720 -13.92 -14.14 17.64
CA ASN A 720 -15.04 -14.05 16.70
C ASN A 720 -14.51 -14.15 15.26
N PRO A 721 -14.78 -15.25 14.55
CA PRO A 721 -14.25 -15.50 13.20
C PRO A 721 -15.03 -14.82 12.08
N SER A 722 -15.97 -13.91 12.38
CA SER A 722 -16.79 -13.24 11.38
C SER A 722 -15.92 -12.47 10.39
N LEU A 723 -16.09 -12.78 9.11
CA LEU A 723 -15.41 -12.13 8.00
C LEU A 723 -16.19 -10.89 7.53
N HIS A 724 -15.47 -9.93 6.93
CA HIS A 724 -16.04 -8.77 6.23
C HIS A 724 -16.87 -7.81 7.10
N GLY A 725 -17.40 -6.76 6.46
CA GLY A 725 -18.27 -5.79 7.09
C GLY A 725 -17.55 -4.65 7.80
N PRO A 726 -18.28 -3.72 8.37
CA PRO A 726 -17.74 -2.51 8.99
C PRO A 726 -16.69 -2.78 10.06
N SER A 727 -15.77 -1.85 10.25
CA SER A 727 -14.80 -1.86 11.34
C SER A 727 -15.49 -1.79 12.70
N VAL A 728 -14.87 -2.39 13.71
CA VAL A 728 -15.38 -2.48 15.07
C VAL A 728 -14.46 -1.74 16.05
N MET A 729 -15.02 -1.29 17.16
CA MET A 729 -14.29 -0.57 18.20
C MET A 729 -14.15 -1.49 19.44
N PRO A 730 -13.04 -2.23 19.59
CA PRO A 730 -12.77 -2.97 20.82
C PRO A 730 -12.64 -2.03 22.02
N TYR A 731 -12.55 -2.56 23.25
CA TYR A 731 -12.32 -1.74 24.42
C TYR A 731 -11.02 -0.92 24.27
N GLN A 732 -11.07 0.35 24.61
CA GLN A 732 -9.89 1.19 24.88
C GLN A 732 -10.17 2.08 26.10
N PRO A 733 -9.12 2.58 26.80
CA PRO A 733 -9.28 3.52 27.89
C PRO A 733 -10.04 4.79 27.49
N ASP A 734 -10.76 5.37 28.41
CA ASP A 734 -11.45 6.65 28.22
C ASP A 734 -10.44 7.77 27.91
N ASN A 735 -10.89 8.80 27.21
CA ASN A 735 -10.11 10.01 26.86
C ASN A 735 -8.88 9.79 25.96
N ILE A 736 -8.76 8.64 25.29
CA ILE A 736 -7.75 8.45 24.25
C ILE A 736 -8.09 9.33 23.03
N TRP A 737 -9.37 9.44 22.70
CA TRP A 737 -9.81 10.33 21.62
C TRP A 737 -10.12 11.71 22.18
N GLN A 738 -9.19 12.61 22.06
CA GLN A 738 -9.40 14.03 22.27
C GLN A 738 -9.47 14.72 20.90
N THR A 739 -10.66 14.92 20.38
CA THR A 739 -10.86 15.66 19.13
C THR A 739 -11.59 16.95 19.42
N VAL A 740 -10.95 18.06 19.05
CA VAL A 740 -11.44 19.40 19.35
C VAL A 740 -12.67 19.75 18.48
N TYR A 741 -12.83 19.19 17.28
CA TYR A 741 -13.79 19.69 16.30
C TYR A 741 -14.78 18.70 15.71
N ASN A 742 -14.63 17.38 15.85
CA ASN A 742 -15.49 16.44 15.12
C ASN A 742 -16.55 15.74 15.98
N GLY A 743 -16.52 15.87 17.30
CA GLY A 743 -17.49 15.23 18.21
C GLY A 743 -17.51 13.69 18.16
N ALA A 744 -16.57 13.06 17.44
CA ALA A 744 -16.51 11.61 17.35
C ALA A 744 -16.15 11.00 18.70
N SER A 745 -16.84 9.92 19.05
CA SER A 745 -16.62 9.18 20.30
C SER A 745 -16.34 7.71 19.99
N TRP A 746 -15.53 7.08 20.85
CA TRP A 746 -15.31 5.65 20.80
C TRP A 746 -16.47 4.94 21.48
N SER A 747 -17.17 4.10 20.75
CA SER A 747 -18.27 3.27 21.28
C SER A 747 -17.83 1.81 21.26
N THR A 748 -17.52 1.28 22.45
CA THR A 748 -17.06 -0.11 22.58
C THR A 748 -18.09 -1.09 22.04
N ALA A 749 -17.67 -1.90 21.08
CA ALA A 749 -18.48 -2.95 20.49
C ALA A 749 -18.86 -4.01 21.54
N THR A 750 -20.04 -4.61 21.35
CA THR A 750 -20.61 -5.63 22.23
C THR A 750 -20.99 -6.89 21.44
N ASN A 751 -21.59 -7.86 22.10
CA ASN A 751 -22.12 -9.09 21.49
C ASN A 751 -21.06 -9.93 20.74
N GLY A 752 -19.82 -9.95 21.28
CA GLY A 752 -18.70 -10.69 20.69
C GLY A 752 -17.97 -9.95 19.55
N ASN A 753 -18.48 -8.81 19.06
CA ASN A 753 -17.83 -8.04 18.02
C ASN A 753 -16.50 -7.40 18.48
N GLN A 754 -16.36 -7.11 19.77
CA GLN A 754 -15.11 -6.63 20.39
C GLN A 754 -13.97 -7.64 20.28
N TYR A 755 -14.29 -8.91 19.99
CA TYR A 755 -13.31 -10.01 19.84
C TYR A 755 -13.11 -10.44 18.37
N ARG A 756 -13.59 -9.66 17.41
CA ARG A 756 -13.27 -9.87 16.01
C ARG A 756 -11.77 -9.71 15.78
N ARG A 757 -11.31 -10.28 14.66
CA ARG A 757 -9.90 -10.19 14.24
C ARG A 757 -9.41 -8.74 14.25
N ALA A 758 -8.17 -8.54 14.66
CA ALA A 758 -7.52 -7.23 14.78
C ALA A 758 -7.59 -6.38 13.49
N LEU A 759 -7.58 -7.02 12.33
CA LEU A 759 -7.77 -6.40 11.01
C LEU A 759 -9.05 -5.54 10.92
N TYR A 760 -10.09 -5.89 11.66
CA TYR A 760 -11.37 -5.17 11.69
C TYR A 760 -11.45 -4.09 12.77
N THR A 761 -10.39 -3.87 13.55
CA THR A 761 -10.34 -2.78 14.51
C THR A 761 -10.40 -1.44 13.79
N TYR A 762 -11.32 -0.56 14.22
CA TYR A 762 -11.47 0.78 13.66
C TYR A 762 -10.14 1.54 13.73
N HIS A 763 -9.70 2.00 12.57
CA HIS A 763 -8.41 2.67 12.43
C HIS A 763 -8.60 4.17 12.27
N LYS A 764 -8.26 4.94 13.32
CA LYS A 764 -8.21 6.40 13.28
C LYS A 764 -6.77 6.85 13.10
N ARG A 765 -6.49 7.68 12.09
CA ARG A 765 -5.10 8.09 11.75
C ARG A 765 -4.45 8.90 12.86
N THR A 766 -5.14 9.92 13.36
CA THR A 766 -4.59 10.81 14.40
C THR A 766 -4.50 10.16 15.78
N SER A 767 -5.21 9.05 16.00
CA SER A 767 -5.22 8.32 17.27
C SER A 767 -5.49 6.83 17.02
N PRO A 768 -4.53 6.09 16.48
CA PRO A 768 -4.69 4.65 16.25
C PRO A 768 -4.87 3.88 17.57
N TYR A 769 -5.43 2.67 17.46
CA TYR A 769 -5.73 1.83 18.62
C TYR A 769 -4.47 1.56 19.46
N PRO A 770 -4.46 1.85 20.79
CA PRO A 770 -3.23 1.93 21.61
C PRO A 770 -2.37 0.67 21.58
N SER A 771 -2.96 -0.52 21.72
CA SER A 771 -2.18 -1.76 21.73
C SER A 771 -1.54 -2.07 20.38
N MET A 772 -2.14 -1.62 19.26
CA MET A 772 -1.54 -1.78 17.92
C MET A 772 -0.28 -0.93 17.80
N ILE A 773 -0.35 0.35 18.20
CA ILE A 773 0.82 1.25 18.15
C ILE A 773 1.92 0.77 19.08
N THR A 774 1.57 0.28 20.27
CA THR A 774 2.56 -0.26 21.23
C THR A 774 3.35 -1.42 20.62
N PHE A 775 2.73 -2.23 19.77
CA PHE A 775 3.37 -3.33 19.03
C PHE A 775 3.74 -2.97 17.58
N ASP A 776 4.14 -1.71 17.36
CA ASP A 776 4.66 -1.17 16.10
C ASP A 776 3.65 -1.17 14.93
N GLY A 777 2.34 -1.07 15.23
CA GLY A 777 1.30 -0.83 14.22
C GLY A 777 1.47 0.55 13.57
N SER A 778 1.05 0.67 12.31
CA SER A 778 1.15 1.89 11.52
C SER A 778 0.03 2.88 11.81
N SER A 779 0.32 4.20 11.75
CA SER A 779 -0.70 5.25 11.66
C SER A 779 -1.37 5.32 10.29
N ARG A 780 -0.74 4.75 9.25
CA ARG A 780 -1.20 4.77 7.86
C ARG A 780 -1.42 6.18 7.28
N GLU A 781 -0.71 7.16 7.79
CA GLU A 781 -0.67 8.51 7.19
C GLU A 781 0.06 8.50 5.86
N VAL A 782 1.12 7.70 5.78
CA VAL A 782 1.91 7.47 4.56
C VAL A 782 1.99 5.98 4.25
N CYS A 783 2.38 5.65 3.03
CA CYS A 783 2.69 4.29 2.61
C CYS A 783 3.80 3.71 3.50
N LEU A 784 3.57 2.53 4.08
CA LEU A 784 4.55 1.85 4.91
C LEU A 784 4.95 0.50 4.30
N GLN A 785 6.20 0.41 3.87
CA GLN A 785 6.73 -0.79 3.21
C GLN A 785 7.05 -1.91 4.20
N ARG A 786 7.50 -1.57 5.39
CA ARG A 786 7.81 -2.51 6.48
C ARG A 786 7.61 -1.84 7.83
N ARG A 787 7.25 -2.62 8.83
CA ARG A 787 7.20 -2.18 10.24
C ARG A 787 8.53 -2.45 10.91
N ILE A 788 9.09 -1.46 11.59
CA ILE A 788 10.32 -1.63 12.39
C ILE A 788 9.92 -2.31 13.70
N ARG A 789 10.39 -3.56 13.89
CA ARG A 789 10.08 -4.31 15.11
C ARG A 789 10.93 -3.81 16.27
N THR A 790 10.26 -3.31 17.33
CA THR A 790 10.89 -2.88 18.57
C THR A 790 10.65 -3.90 19.68
N ASN A 791 11.45 -3.83 20.75
CA ASN A 791 11.20 -4.58 21.98
C ASN A 791 11.27 -3.61 23.17
N THR A 792 10.11 -3.28 23.73
CA THR A 792 9.99 -2.27 24.77
C THR A 792 9.25 -2.79 26.00
N PRO A 793 9.55 -2.27 27.21
CA PRO A 793 8.79 -2.62 28.41
C PRO A 793 7.29 -2.33 28.30
N LEU A 794 6.89 -1.34 27.49
CA LEU A 794 5.48 -0.98 27.27
C LEU A 794 4.70 -2.13 26.61
N GLN A 795 5.33 -2.92 25.76
CA GLN A 795 4.70 -4.08 25.13
C GLN A 795 4.32 -5.12 26.17
N ALA A 796 5.23 -5.47 27.07
CA ALA A 796 4.94 -6.38 28.19
C ALA A 796 3.87 -5.79 29.14
N LEU A 797 3.95 -4.49 29.39
CA LEU A 797 2.95 -3.80 30.25
C LEU A 797 1.55 -3.83 29.63
N THR A 798 1.45 -3.69 28.29
CA THR A 798 0.19 -3.78 27.55
C THR A 798 -0.41 -5.18 27.68
N THR A 799 0.32 -6.24 27.37
CA THR A 799 -0.20 -7.62 27.44
C THR A 799 -0.52 -8.05 28.88
N LEU A 800 0.13 -7.44 29.91
CA LEU A 800 -0.17 -7.69 31.31
C LEU A 800 -1.42 -6.97 31.82
N ASN A 801 -1.75 -5.78 31.30
CA ASN A 801 -2.75 -4.90 31.93
C ASN A 801 -3.93 -4.50 31.03
N ASP A 802 -3.80 -4.58 29.71
CA ASP A 802 -4.88 -4.22 28.79
C ASP A 802 -6.08 -5.16 29.01
N PRO A 803 -7.31 -4.61 29.21
CA PRO A 803 -8.50 -5.41 29.50
C PRO A 803 -8.80 -6.51 28.49
N VAL A 804 -8.46 -6.34 27.22
CA VAL A 804 -8.67 -7.36 26.18
C VAL A 804 -7.79 -8.60 26.45
N TYR A 805 -6.52 -8.39 26.82
CA TYR A 805 -5.62 -9.50 27.18
C TYR A 805 -5.99 -10.12 28.53
N MET A 806 -6.48 -9.33 29.48
CA MET A 806 -6.97 -9.86 30.74
C MET A 806 -8.26 -10.68 30.58
N ASP A 807 -9.20 -10.24 29.74
CA ASP A 807 -10.41 -11.01 29.43
C ASP A 807 -10.03 -12.34 28.71
N ALA A 808 -9.06 -12.31 27.82
CA ALA A 808 -8.50 -13.51 27.19
C ALA A 808 -7.84 -14.44 28.21
N ALA A 809 -7.07 -13.89 29.17
CA ALA A 809 -6.44 -14.68 30.24
C ALA A 809 -7.46 -15.38 31.15
N ILE A 810 -8.53 -14.67 31.52
CA ILE A 810 -9.62 -15.23 32.31
C ILE A 810 -10.33 -16.37 31.55
N ALA A 811 -10.60 -16.14 30.25
CA ALA A 811 -11.23 -17.15 29.40
C ALA A 811 -10.31 -18.37 29.20
N LEU A 812 -9.01 -18.17 28.99
CA LEU A 812 -8.05 -19.27 28.94
C LEU A 812 -7.99 -20.05 30.25
N ALA A 813 -7.98 -19.34 31.40
CA ALA A 813 -7.99 -19.96 32.71
C ALA A 813 -9.23 -20.84 32.96
N LYS A 814 -10.41 -20.43 32.48
CA LYS A 814 -11.63 -21.27 32.50
C LYS A 814 -11.40 -22.57 31.72
N ARG A 815 -10.89 -22.49 30.50
CA ARG A 815 -10.54 -23.68 29.70
C ARG A 815 -9.51 -24.60 30.40
N MET A 816 -8.52 -24.01 31.06
CA MET A 816 -7.52 -24.73 31.86
C MET A 816 -8.17 -25.49 33.03
N GLN A 817 -9.02 -24.82 33.77
CA GLN A 817 -9.74 -25.35 34.93
C GLN A 817 -10.68 -26.50 34.54
N GLU A 818 -11.50 -26.30 33.50
CA GLU A 818 -12.45 -27.31 33.00
C GLU A 818 -11.77 -28.58 32.56
N LYS A 819 -10.70 -28.46 31.78
CA LYS A 819 -9.96 -29.62 31.25
C LYS A 819 -9.10 -30.37 32.31
N ALA A 820 -8.67 -29.70 33.37
CA ALA A 820 -7.75 -30.22 34.37
C ALA A 820 -8.43 -30.98 35.52
N LYS A 821 -9.75 -30.94 35.66
CA LYS A 821 -10.54 -31.60 36.70
C LYS A 821 -9.98 -31.38 38.12
N GLY A 822 -9.59 -30.13 38.42
CA GLY A 822 -9.09 -29.73 39.74
C GLY A 822 -7.57 -29.92 39.98
N ASN A 823 -6.80 -30.49 39.07
CA ASN A 823 -5.35 -30.62 39.23
C ASN A 823 -4.63 -29.39 38.63
N VAL A 824 -4.03 -28.56 39.49
CA VAL A 824 -3.37 -27.31 39.11
C VAL A 824 -2.19 -27.52 38.17
N ALA A 825 -1.34 -28.50 38.42
CA ALA A 825 -0.20 -28.79 37.55
C ALA A 825 -0.67 -29.18 36.14
N THR A 826 -1.75 -29.93 36.04
CA THR A 826 -2.37 -30.31 34.79
C THR A 826 -2.99 -29.08 34.10
N ALA A 827 -3.66 -28.20 34.84
CA ALA A 827 -4.23 -26.95 34.30
C ALA A 827 -3.14 -26.08 33.64
N ILE A 828 -2.02 -25.86 34.33
CA ILE A 828 -0.90 -25.06 33.84
C ILE A 828 -0.29 -25.69 32.55
N LYS A 829 -0.11 -27.03 32.55
CA LYS A 829 0.37 -27.73 31.35
C LYS A 829 -0.58 -27.54 30.16
N ILE A 830 -1.87 -27.70 30.37
CA ILE A 830 -2.90 -27.48 29.33
C ILE A 830 -2.86 -26.03 28.83
N GLY A 831 -2.78 -25.04 29.70
CA GLY A 831 -2.68 -23.64 29.29
C GLY A 831 -1.45 -23.37 28.42
N TYR A 832 -0.30 -23.89 28.80
CA TYR A 832 0.93 -23.79 28.04
C TYR A 832 0.85 -24.48 26.67
N GLU A 833 0.33 -25.70 26.63
CA GLU A 833 0.14 -26.47 25.39
C GLU A 833 -0.86 -25.81 24.45
N LEU A 834 -1.95 -25.22 24.96
CA LEU A 834 -2.90 -24.46 24.15
C LEU A 834 -2.28 -23.19 23.55
N ALA A 835 -1.35 -22.55 24.27
CA ALA A 835 -0.72 -21.31 23.85
C ALA A 835 0.44 -21.55 22.87
N LEU A 836 1.24 -22.60 23.07
CA LEU A 836 2.53 -22.77 22.39
C LEU A 836 2.62 -24.07 21.58
N PHE A 837 1.68 -25.01 21.76
CA PHE A 837 1.68 -26.32 21.10
C PHE A 837 2.97 -27.14 21.37
N GLN A 838 3.63 -26.86 22.48
CA GLN A 838 4.88 -27.48 22.92
C GLN A 838 4.71 -28.05 24.35
N PRO A 839 5.43 -29.13 24.72
CA PRO A 839 5.37 -29.63 26.07
C PRO A 839 6.05 -28.69 27.07
N LEU A 840 5.40 -28.49 28.21
CA LEU A 840 5.93 -27.63 29.26
C LEU A 840 7.09 -28.29 30.00
N GLN A 841 8.25 -27.65 30.02
CA GLN A 841 9.44 -28.11 30.72
C GLN A 841 9.24 -28.09 32.25
N PRO A 842 9.78 -29.07 33.01
CA PRO A 842 9.62 -29.18 34.48
C PRO A 842 10.01 -27.88 35.24
N GLN A 843 11.10 -27.23 34.81
CA GLN A 843 11.59 -26.02 35.45
C GLN A 843 10.59 -24.87 35.31
N LYS A 844 10.05 -24.67 34.09
CA LYS A 844 9.01 -23.65 33.84
C LYS A 844 7.72 -23.97 34.58
N LEU A 845 7.34 -25.26 34.67
CA LEU A 845 6.17 -25.68 35.45
C LEU A 845 6.31 -25.27 36.90
N ALA A 846 7.46 -25.54 37.53
CA ALA A 846 7.70 -25.16 38.91
C ALA A 846 7.56 -23.64 39.16
N ILE A 847 8.07 -22.80 38.24
CA ILE A 847 7.92 -21.33 38.30
C ILE A 847 6.45 -20.93 38.22
N LEU A 848 5.70 -21.46 37.26
CA LEU A 848 4.29 -21.16 37.06
C LEU A 848 3.41 -21.64 38.24
N GLN A 849 3.75 -22.77 38.86
CA GLN A 849 3.10 -23.27 40.08
C GLN A 849 3.34 -22.32 41.28
N LYS A 850 4.56 -21.79 41.43
CA LYS A 850 4.87 -20.79 42.45
C LYS A 850 4.08 -19.50 42.21
N LEU A 851 3.99 -19.02 40.97
CA LEU A 851 3.17 -17.85 40.59
C LEU A 851 1.70 -18.10 40.97
N TYR A 852 1.17 -19.28 40.60
CA TYR A 852 -0.20 -19.66 40.95
C TYR A 852 -0.43 -19.63 42.46
N ALA A 853 0.46 -20.23 43.29
CA ALA A 853 0.32 -20.27 44.74
C ALA A 853 0.33 -18.86 45.34
N THR A 854 1.20 -17.96 44.88
CA THR A 854 1.25 -16.56 45.30
C THR A 854 -0.04 -15.82 44.92
N ALA A 855 -0.51 -15.95 43.70
CA ALA A 855 -1.75 -15.33 43.27
C ALA A 855 -2.97 -15.86 44.02
N LEU A 856 -3.03 -17.16 44.29
CA LEU A 856 -4.11 -17.78 45.05
C LEU A 856 -4.19 -17.20 46.45
N SER A 857 -3.05 -17.12 47.17
CA SER A 857 -2.98 -16.49 48.50
C SER A 857 -3.48 -15.04 48.50
N THR A 858 -3.08 -14.28 47.47
CA THR A 858 -3.51 -12.90 47.31
C THR A 858 -5.03 -12.80 47.17
N TYR A 859 -5.64 -13.57 46.25
CA TYR A 859 -7.08 -13.50 45.98
C TYR A 859 -7.93 -14.18 47.05
N GLN A 860 -7.39 -15.04 47.84
CA GLN A 860 -8.05 -15.56 49.07
C GLN A 860 -8.10 -14.52 50.19
N SER A 861 -7.08 -13.64 50.28
CA SER A 861 -7.01 -12.60 51.27
C SER A 861 -7.69 -11.27 50.89
N ASP A 862 -7.85 -11.01 49.55
CA ASP A 862 -8.44 -9.77 49.01
C ASP A 862 -9.64 -10.07 48.10
N ALA A 863 -10.81 -10.20 48.69
CA ALA A 863 -12.06 -10.41 47.94
C ALA A 863 -12.42 -9.26 47.03
N ASN A 864 -11.98 -8.01 47.29
CA ASN A 864 -12.27 -6.88 46.43
C ASN A 864 -11.42 -6.94 45.15
N ALA A 865 -10.14 -7.26 45.25
CA ALA A 865 -9.30 -7.49 44.07
C ALA A 865 -9.81 -8.67 43.22
N LEU A 866 -10.27 -9.74 43.85
CA LEU A 866 -10.90 -10.88 43.16
C LEU A 866 -12.15 -10.49 42.39
N LYS A 867 -13.07 -9.76 43.02
CA LYS A 867 -14.33 -9.28 42.40
C LYS A 867 -14.03 -8.37 41.22
N LYS A 868 -13.06 -7.47 41.37
CA LYS A 868 -12.62 -6.54 40.31
C LYS A 868 -12.03 -7.27 39.13
N LEU A 869 -11.14 -8.26 39.36
CA LEU A 869 -10.52 -9.02 38.29
C LEU A 869 -11.56 -9.81 37.50
N LEU A 870 -12.38 -10.61 38.17
CA LEU A 870 -13.33 -11.51 37.50
C LEU A 870 -14.64 -10.80 37.09
N LYS A 871 -14.84 -9.54 37.50
CA LYS A 871 -16.07 -8.76 37.23
C LYS A 871 -17.32 -9.48 37.79
N VAL A 872 -17.22 -10.08 38.99
CA VAL A 872 -18.29 -10.83 39.65
C VAL A 872 -18.70 -10.15 40.96
N GLN A 873 -19.96 -10.41 41.40
CA GLN A 873 -20.47 -9.84 42.68
C GLN A 873 -20.17 -10.77 43.85
N ASP A 874 -20.22 -12.07 43.65
CA ASP A 874 -20.00 -13.07 44.69
C ASP A 874 -18.71 -13.84 44.48
N THR A 875 -18.06 -14.19 45.56
CA THR A 875 -16.79 -14.94 45.54
C THR A 875 -16.96 -16.31 46.16
N THR A 876 -16.39 -17.31 45.52
CA THR A 876 -16.31 -18.70 45.99
C THR A 876 -14.86 -19.17 46.01
N PRO A 877 -14.50 -20.24 46.71
CA PRO A 877 -13.15 -20.83 46.59
C PRO A 877 -12.73 -21.11 45.14
N ASP A 878 -13.68 -21.50 44.30
CA ASP A 878 -13.43 -21.70 42.87
C ASP A 878 -13.10 -20.41 42.12
N SER A 879 -13.70 -19.27 42.54
CA SER A 879 -13.36 -17.96 41.98
C SER A 879 -11.91 -17.56 42.27
N ALA A 880 -11.39 -17.82 43.48
CA ALA A 880 -9.98 -17.54 43.82
C ALA A 880 -9.02 -18.42 42.99
N ASN A 881 -9.34 -19.71 42.77
CA ASN A 881 -8.59 -20.61 41.92
C ASN A 881 -8.59 -20.11 40.47
N LEU A 882 -9.75 -19.69 39.95
CA LEU A 882 -9.86 -19.14 38.60
C LEU A 882 -9.02 -17.87 38.43
N ALA A 883 -9.07 -16.96 39.39
CA ALA A 883 -8.28 -15.74 39.36
C ALA A 883 -6.77 -16.03 39.37
N ALA A 884 -6.32 -16.97 40.20
CA ALA A 884 -4.93 -17.39 40.25
C ALA A 884 -4.49 -18.03 38.93
N LEU A 885 -5.33 -18.87 38.32
CA LEU A 885 -5.07 -19.41 36.98
C LEU A 885 -5.09 -18.33 35.88
N ALA A 886 -5.90 -17.27 35.99
CA ALA A 886 -5.90 -16.15 35.05
C ALA A 886 -4.57 -15.39 35.06
N ILE A 887 -3.95 -15.20 36.24
CA ILE A 887 -2.61 -14.61 36.34
C ILE A 887 -1.56 -15.53 35.67
N VAL A 888 -1.65 -16.84 35.86
CA VAL A 888 -0.75 -17.79 35.19
C VAL A 888 -0.98 -17.78 33.66
N ALA A 889 -2.22 -17.76 33.22
CA ALA A 889 -2.57 -17.67 31.79
C ALA A 889 -2.03 -16.37 31.15
N ASN A 890 -2.18 -15.23 31.86
CA ASN A 890 -1.61 -13.96 31.43
C ASN A 890 -0.07 -14.01 31.36
N ALA A 891 0.60 -14.61 32.34
CA ALA A 891 2.05 -14.84 32.30
C ALA A 891 2.48 -15.71 31.13
N ILE A 892 1.74 -16.77 30.78
CA ILE A 892 2.01 -17.61 29.61
C ILE A 892 1.91 -16.78 28.30
N MET A 893 0.93 -15.89 28.19
CA MET A 893 0.77 -15.00 27.03
C MET A 893 1.85 -13.90 26.95
N ASN A 894 2.64 -13.72 27.99
CA ASN A 894 3.79 -12.82 28.05
C ASN A 894 5.15 -13.50 27.85
N LEU A 895 5.17 -14.81 27.66
CA LEU A 895 6.39 -15.50 27.35
C LEU A 895 6.93 -15.10 25.98
N ASP A 896 8.24 -15.03 25.86
CA ASP A 896 8.92 -14.73 24.59
C ASP A 896 8.48 -15.70 23.49
N GLU A 897 8.38 -16.99 23.80
CA GLU A 897 7.92 -18.02 22.87
C GLU A 897 6.47 -17.81 22.38
N PHE A 898 5.65 -17.07 23.14
CA PHE A 898 4.29 -16.72 22.70
C PHE A 898 4.32 -15.55 21.72
N LEU A 899 5.17 -14.57 21.97
CA LEU A 899 5.24 -13.32 21.19
C LEU A 899 6.09 -13.47 19.92
N ILE A 900 6.89 -14.52 19.81
CA ILE A 900 7.83 -14.75 18.72
C ILE A 900 7.37 -15.89 17.81
N LYS A 901 7.61 -15.72 16.53
CA LYS A 901 7.56 -16.76 15.51
C LYS A 901 8.95 -17.38 15.38
N SER A 902 9.07 -18.66 15.58
CA SER A 902 10.33 -19.41 15.51
C SER A 902 10.22 -20.66 14.67
#